data_443b8ed1b5808635ed1493692313660b
#
_entry.id   443b8ed1b5808635ed1493692313660b
#
_cell.length_a   1.000
_cell.length_b   1.000
_cell.length_c   1.000
_cell.angle_alpha   90.00
_cell.angle_beta   90.00
_cell.angle_gamma   90.00
#
_symmetry.space_group_name_H-M   'P 1'
#
loop_
_entity.id
_entity.type
_entity.pdbx_description
1 polymer ?
#
loop_
_entity_poly.entity_id
_entity_poly.type
_entity_poly.pdbx_seq_one_letter_code
_entity_poly.pdbx_strand_id
1 'polypeptide(L)'
;MAKKRKKQTRIEPSMSRRGSGGLRARAGDRVAGGHGSGGRKGKRKSASGRRKSRSGSARRGLTGFLQRSVYWCFVIGLWLAIGVGGLVAYYGAKMPSATTWTVPERPPNVKIVSSDGRTLANRGATGGEALTLSRMSPYIPQAVVAIEDRRFYSHFGFDPIGLARAMVHNVMAGRMEQGGSTLTQQLAKNLFLSPERTVERKVQEVLLAFWLEYNFTKDQILEMYLNRVYFGSGSYGVEAASRRYFKKPARDVNLAQAALLAGLLKAPSRLSPARNPDAAEARAQLVLEAMRDEGFVTDREITTAMTQAPTRAKSYWTGAENYGADLVMDRIEALIGGKVTRDLIVDTTIDFRLQQQAEKTIRGAIDHSGRKLNVSQGALVSIDGSGAIRALVGGYDYSVSQYDRATKAKRQPGSAFKPFVYTAALEMGRTPESVRNDAPIRIGKWTPSNYDEKYRGPVTLSEALSKSLNTIAAQLVMEAGADNVAKTARRLGIESKLQTNASIALGTSEVTLTELTAAYAPFMNGGYKATPHIIKRVRTTDGKVLYENTYDNPPRVLRPEIIAMMNGMLVRAVNDGTGRKARLASHQAAGKTGTSQAFRDALFIGYTAHLTTGVWFGNDDSKPTRNVTGGAMPALAWKSFMQAAHSGSSIARLPGQYAVPSDPSRVAVPMTRPDERVVRRPAGAIGDAPAHSWPGGVAQERTGSTSRRPPPADVDTRNGDETTTLLDILLGN
;
A
#
# COMPACT_ATOMS: atom_id res chain seq x y z
N MET A 1 -24.74 3.74 54.83
CA MET A 1 -24.04 5.02 55.02
C MET A 1 -23.71 5.59 53.65
N ALA A 2 -24.33 6.73 53.32
CA ALA A 2 -24.27 7.38 52.02
C ALA A 2 -23.00 8.25 51.88
N LYS A 3 -22.32 8.26 50.73
CA LYS A 3 -21.42 9.34 50.34
C LYS A 3 -21.52 9.66 48.86
N LYS A 4 -22.22 10.71 48.61
CA LYS A 4 -22.19 11.81 47.62
C LYS A 4 -21.36 11.63 46.37
N ARG A 5 -22.08 11.59 45.22
CA ARG A 5 -21.66 11.92 43.88
C ARG A 5 -21.31 13.42 43.78
N LYS A 6 -20.15 13.75 43.23
CA LYS A 6 -19.85 15.08 42.66
C LYS A 6 -20.05 15.02 41.16
N LYS A 7 -21.01 15.82 40.66
CA LYS A 7 -21.21 16.18 39.26
C LYS A 7 -20.09 17.16 38.87
N GLN A 8 -19.38 16.90 37.80
CA GLN A 8 -18.61 17.91 37.08
C GLN A 8 -19.39 18.36 35.85
N THR A 9 -19.63 19.63 35.81
CA THR A 9 -20.39 20.39 34.81
C THR A 9 -19.49 20.60 33.57
N ARG A 10 -20.05 20.25 32.43
CA ARG A 10 -19.53 20.51 31.09
C ARG A 10 -19.83 21.95 30.73
N ILE A 11 -18.82 22.75 30.40
CA ILE A 11 -18.97 24.13 29.91
C ILE A 11 -18.88 24.08 28.38
N GLU A 12 -19.99 24.43 27.73
CA GLU A 12 -20.02 24.75 26.30
C GLU A 12 -19.89 26.27 26.14
N PRO A 13 -19.16 26.81 25.17
CA PRO A 13 -19.18 28.25 24.88
C PRO A 13 -20.32 28.58 23.91
N SER A 14 -21.28 29.38 24.39
CA SER A 14 -22.34 30.00 23.60
C SER A 14 -21.82 31.17 22.79
N MET A 15 -22.09 31.19 21.48
CA MET A 15 -22.01 32.40 20.65
C MET A 15 -23.17 33.33 20.90
N SER A 16 -22.93 34.52 21.41
CA SER A 16 -23.90 35.60 21.49
C SER A 16 -23.78 36.51 20.26
N ARG A 17 -24.90 36.70 19.57
CA ARG A 17 -25.15 37.80 18.63
C ARG A 17 -25.26 39.13 19.36
N ARG A 18 -24.58 40.16 18.88
CA ARG A 18 -24.92 41.62 18.99
C ARG A 18 -24.15 42.28 17.86
N GLY A 19 -24.61 43.21 17.04
CA GLY A 19 -25.68 44.16 17.20
C GLY A 19 -25.15 45.39 16.44
N SER A 20 -25.94 45.90 15.52
CA SER A 20 -25.72 47.09 14.67
C SER A 20 -25.28 48.34 15.45
N GLY A 21 -24.31 49.09 14.92
CA GLY A 21 -23.98 50.42 15.40
C GLY A 21 -23.27 51.23 14.32
N GLY A 22 -24.03 52.16 13.70
CA GLY A 22 -23.54 53.10 12.76
C GLY A 22 -22.61 54.16 13.41
N LEU A 23 -21.66 54.60 12.69
CA LEU A 23 -20.85 55.79 13.06
C LEU A 23 -20.95 56.89 12.01
N ARG A 24 -21.47 57.99 12.49
CA ARG A 24 -21.50 59.31 11.86
C ARG A 24 -20.09 59.86 11.69
N ALA A 25 -19.89 60.54 10.56
CA ALA A 25 -18.77 61.42 10.32
C ALA A 25 -18.84 62.68 11.22
N ARG A 26 -17.71 63.15 11.69
CA ARG A 26 -17.53 64.48 12.26
C ARG A 26 -16.35 65.15 11.56
N ALA A 27 -16.66 66.36 11.11
CA ALA A 27 -15.77 67.33 10.49
C ALA A 27 -14.97 68.15 11.55
N GLY A 28 -13.93 68.77 11.11
CA GLY A 28 -13.16 69.86 11.74
C GLY A 28 -11.67 69.55 11.66
N ASP A 29 -10.77 70.36 11.18
CA ASP A 29 -10.56 71.80 11.21
C ASP A 29 -9.49 72.17 10.15
N ARG A 30 -9.73 73.26 9.34
CA ARG A 30 -9.08 74.59 9.29
C ARG A 30 -7.53 74.56 9.17
N VAL A 31 -7.00 75.31 8.19
CA VAL A 31 -6.66 76.71 8.17
C VAL A 31 -6.06 77.09 6.77
N ALA A 32 -6.60 77.99 6.00
CA ALA A 32 -6.40 79.43 5.80
C ALA A 32 -5.36 79.86 4.74
N GLY A 33 -5.79 80.82 3.93
CA GLY A 33 -5.01 81.84 3.23
C GLY A 33 -4.96 81.67 1.73
N GLY A 34 -5.35 82.61 0.89
CA GLY A 34 -5.82 83.95 0.98
C GLY A 34 -5.72 84.60 -0.40
N HIS A 35 -6.62 85.53 -0.67
CA HIS A 35 -6.52 86.69 -1.65
C HIS A 35 -6.45 86.33 -3.16
N GLY A 36 -7.22 86.89 -4.01
CA GLY A 36 -7.87 88.19 -4.10
C GLY A 36 -8.55 88.42 -5.44
N SER A 37 -9.59 89.20 -5.36
CA SER A 37 -10.10 90.31 -6.09
C SER A 37 -10.40 90.28 -7.59
N GLY A 38 -11.60 90.77 -7.86
CA GLY A 38 -12.00 91.64 -8.97
C GLY A 38 -12.74 90.90 -10.10
N GLY A 39 -13.93 91.23 -10.45
CA GLY A 39 -14.71 92.42 -10.47
C GLY A 39 -15.44 92.53 -11.80
N ARG A 40 -16.77 92.86 -11.71
CA ARG A 40 -17.59 93.58 -12.67
C ARG A 40 -18.31 92.84 -13.82
N LYS A 41 -19.62 92.75 -13.60
CA LYS A 41 -20.70 93.42 -14.34
C LYS A 41 -20.85 93.14 -15.84
N GLY A 42 -21.99 92.62 -16.20
CA GLY A 42 -22.77 93.36 -17.17
C GLY A 42 -23.64 92.54 -18.10
N LYS A 43 -24.93 92.77 -17.90
CA LYS A 43 -26.01 92.93 -18.87
C LYS A 43 -26.72 91.73 -19.52
N ARG A 44 -27.97 91.74 -19.16
CA ARG A 44 -29.15 91.20 -19.86
C ARG A 44 -29.09 91.42 -21.37
N LYS A 45 -29.53 90.44 -22.13
CA LYS A 45 -30.54 90.64 -23.17
C LYS A 45 -31.34 89.36 -23.44
N SER A 46 -32.65 89.55 -23.37
CA SER A 46 -33.69 88.63 -23.78
C SER A 46 -33.72 88.52 -25.32
N ALA A 47 -33.94 87.29 -25.80
CA ALA A 47 -34.67 87.15 -27.09
C ALA A 47 -35.31 85.79 -27.15
N SER A 48 -36.60 85.84 -27.37
CA SER A 48 -37.56 84.81 -27.66
C SER A 48 -37.21 83.89 -28.83
N GLY A 49 -37.64 82.68 -28.79
CA GLY A 49 -37.94 82.08 -30.05
C GLY A 49 -37.82 80.54 -30.19
N ARG A 50 -38.97 79.96 -30.32
CA ARG A 50 -39.25 78.73 -31.03
C ARG A 50 -38.99 77.36 -30.32
N ARG A 51 -40.04 76.87 -29.69
CA ARG A 51 -40.31 75.42 -29.55
C ARG A 51 -40.16 74.70 -30.90
N LYS A 52 -39.21 73.80 -31.02
CA LYS A 52 -39.26 72.69 -31.95
C LYS A 52 -39.36 71.42 -31.15
N SER A 53 -40.51 70.78 -31.29
CA SER A 53 -40.77 69.42 -30.82
C SER A 53 -39.73 68.45 -31.39
N ARG A 54 -38.99 67.82 -30.55
CA ARG A 54 -38.21 66.59 -30.90
C ARG A 54 -38.81 65.38 -30.18
N SER A 55 -39.88 64.86 -30.76
CA SER A 55 -40.27 63.44 -30.55
C SER A 55 -39.50 62.62 -31.56
N GLY A 56 -38.68 61.68 -31.10
CA GLY A 56 -38.11 60.69 -31.99
C GLY A 56 -36.62 60.41 -31.88
N SER A 57 -36.04 60.17 -30.70
CA SER A 57 -34.65 59.67 -30.66
C SER A 57 -34.34 58.60 -29.59
N ALA A 58 -35.34 58.14 -28.81
CA ALA A 58 -35.11 57.08 -27.82
C ALA A 58 -35.01 55.67 -28.43
N ARG A 59 -35.51 55.44 -29.65
CA ARG A 59 -35.45 54.11 -30.32
C ARG A 59 -34.14 53.85 -31.08
N ARG A 60 -33.39 54.91 -31.50
CA ARG A 60 -32.12 54.73 -32.22
C ARG A 60 -30.92 54.49 -31.30
N GLY A 61 -30.99 54.82 -30.02
CA GLY A 61 -29.95 54.51 -29.04
C GLY A 61 -29.89 53.05 -28.66
N LEU A 62 -31.03 52.42 -28.49
CA LEU A 62 -31.10 51.00 -28.04
C LEU A 62 -30.71 50.04 -29.19
N THR A 63 -31.15 50.30 -30.40
CA THR A 63 -30.77 49.51 -31.58
C THR A 63 -29.30 49.68 -31.93
N GLY A 64 -28.73 50.89 -31.83
CA GLY A 64 -27.31 51.11 -32.03
C GLY A 64 -26.42 50.47 -30.95
N PHE A 65 -26.89 50.49 -29.69
CA PHE A 65 -26.20 49.79 -28.60
C PHE A 65 -26.27 48.24 -28.79
N LEU A 66 -27.43 47.69 -29.16
CA LEU A 66 -27.58 46.27 -29.41
C LEU A 66 -26.71 45.83 -30.62
N GLN A 67 -26.68 46.60 -31.72
CA GLN A 67 -25.82 46.31 -32.86
C GLN A 67 -24.33 46.35 -32.51
N ARG A 68 -23.87 47.34 -31.71
CA ARG A 68 -22.49 47.39 -31.24
C ARG A 68 -22.16 46.25 -30.31
N SER A 69 -23.06 45.88 -29.40
CA SER A 69 -22.86 44.73 -28.52
C SER A 69 -22.77 43.44 -29.30
N VAL A 70 -23.65 43.20 -30.27
CA VAL A 70 -23.58 42.03 -31.16
C VAL A 70 -22.28 42.01 -31.97
N TYR A 71 -21.86 43.18 -32.51
CA TYR A 71 -20.59 43.30 -33.22
C TYR A 71 -19.40 42.95 -32.34
N TRP A 72 -19.33 43.52 -31.13
CA TRP A 72 -18.22 43.22 -30.20
C TRP A 72 -18.26 41.76 -29.70
N CYS A 73 -19.42 41.20 -29.45
CA CYS A 73 -19.57 39.76 -29.15
C CYS A 73 -19.06 38.90 -30.30
N PHE A 74 -19.37 39.28 -31.55
CA PHE A 74 -18.87 38.56 -32.73
C PHE A 74 -17.34 38.70 -32.88
N VAL A 75 -16.79 39.90 -32.72
CA VAL A 75 -15.34 40.15 -32.80
C VAL A 75 -14.59 39.39 -31.69
N ILE A 76 -15.08 39.47 -30.45
CA ILE A 76 -14.49 38.72 -29.32
C ILE A 76 -14.61 37.22 -29.59
N GLY A 77 -15.76 36.74 -30.06
CA GLY A 77 -15.97 35.35 -30.43
C GLY A 77 -15.01 34.87 -31.53
N LEU A 78 -14.78 35.72 -32.55
CA LEU A 78 -13.83 35.42 -33.62
C LEU A 78 -12.38 35.34 -33.12
N TRP A 79 -11.93 36.30 -32.29
CA TRP A 79 -10.59 36.25 -31.72
C TRP A 79 -10.40 35.09 -30.75
N LEU A 80 -11.43 34.73 -29.98
CA LEU A 80 -11.44 33.57 -29.12
C LEU A 80 -11.36 32.27 -29.92
N ALA A 81 -12.11 32.18 -31.04
CA ALA A 81 -12.03 31.08 -31.96
C ALA A 81 -10.66 30.91 -32.62
N ILE A 82 -10.03 32.04 -33.03
CA ILE A 82 -8.66 32.06 -33.59
C ILE A 82 -7.67 31.61 -32.52
N GLY A 83 -7.78 32.12 -31.28
CA GLY A 83 -6.91 31.76 -30.16
C GLY A 83 -7.03 30.27 -29.82
N VAL A 84 -8.24 29.75 -29.70
CA VAL A 84 -8.49 28.34 -29.46
C VAL A 84 -8.00 27.48 -30.63
N GLY A 85 -8.28 27.88 -31.88
CA GLY A 85 -7.79 27.20 -33.08
C GLY A 85 -6.27 27.15 -33.15
N GLY A 86 -5.60 28.26 -32.84
CA GLY A 86 -4.15 28.33 -32.76
C GLY A 86 -3.56 27.41 -31.67
N LEU A 87 -4.19 27.38 -30.51
CA LEU A 87 -3.79 26.50 -29.41
C LEU A 87 -3.97 25.01 -29.78
N VAL A 88 -5.09 24.68 -30.40
CA VAL A 88 -5.37 23.31 -30.89
C VAL A 88 -4.37 22.91 -31.97
N ALA A 89 -4.08 23.78 -32.93
CA ALA A 89 -3.09 23.55 -33.97
C ALA A 89 -1.67 23.37 -33.41
N TYR A 90 -1.27 24.21 -32.46
CA TYR A 90 0.05 24.13 -31.80
C TYR A 90 0.24 22.81 -31.04
N TYR A 91 -0.73 22.40 -30.22
CA TYR A 91 -0.63 21.14 -29.48
C TYR A 91 -0.92 19.93 -30.36
N GLY A 92 -1.77 20.06 -31.38
CA GLY A 92 -2.02 19.02 -32.36
C GLY A 92 -0.78 18.68 -33.19
N ALA A 93 0.02 19.70 -33.57
CA ALA A 93 1.28 19.50 -34.28
C ALA A 93 2.35 18.75 -33.46
N LYS A 94 2.23 18.74 -32.11
CA LYS A 94 3.13 17.99 -31.21
C LYS A 94 2.69 16.53 -31.00
N MET A 95 1.51 16.14 -31.49
CA MET A 95 1.06 14.78 -31.39
C MET A 95 1.73 13.89 -32.45
N PRO A 96 1.96 12.60 -32.15
CA PRO A 96 2.33 11.62 -33.17
C PRO A 96 1.32 11.62 -34.32
N SER A 97 1.74 11.25 -35.52
CA SER A 97 0.84 11.19 -36.68
C SER A 97 -0.37 10.29 -36.40
N ALA A 98 -1.55 10.70 -36.83
CA ALA A 98 -2.80 9.94 -36.61
C ALA A 98 -2.73 8.51 -37.16
N THR A 99 -1.89 8.26 -38.15
CA THR A 99 -1.62 6.92 -38.72
C THR A 99 -0.95 5.97 -37.73
N THR A 100 -0.31 6.49 -36.68
CA THR A 100 0.31 5.67 -35.62
C THR A 100 -0.63 5.42 -34.44
N TRP A 101 -1.82 6.04 -34.44
CA TRP A 101 -2.80 5.84 -33.36
C TRP A 101 -3.54 4.53 -33.59
N THR A 102 -3.05 3.50 -32.95
CA THR A 102 -3.78 2.23 -32.85
C THR A 102 -4.30 2.12 -31.41
N VAL A 103 -5.55 1.67 -31.27
CA VAL A 103 -6.04 1.33 -29.93
C VAL A 103 -5.11 0.27 -29.37
N PRO A 104 -4.39 0.53 -28.28
CA PRO A 104 -3.45 -0.44 -27.74
C PRO A 104 -4.17 -1.77 -27.50
N GLU A 105 -3.53 -2.88 -27.87
CA GLU A 105 -4.02 -4.18 -27.49
C GLU A 105 -4.30 -4.23 -25.99
N ARG A 106 -5.20 -5.10 -25.59
CA ARG A 106 -5.52 -5.30 -24.17
C ARG A 106 -4.24 -5.49 -23.39
N PRO A 107 -3.99 -4.70 -22.32
CA PRO A 107 -2.87 -4.95 -21.47
C PRO A 107 -2.87 -6.40 -20.99
N PRO A 108 -1.70 -7.03 -20.95
CA PRO A 108 -1.58 -8.43 -20.63
C PRO A 108 -2.11 -8.75 -19.24
N ASN A 109 -2.66 -9.93 -19.08
CA ASN A 109 -3.16 -10.45 -17.82
C ASN A 109 -2.16 -11.43 -17.20
N VAL A 110 -1.94 -11.35 -15.90
CA VAL A 110 -1.13 -12.28 -15.14
C VAL A 110 -2.04 -13.11 -14.23
N LYS A 111 -2.30 -14.36 -14.62
CA LYS A 111 -3.02 -15.31 -13.79
C LYS A 111 -2.08 -15.93 -12.77
N ILE A 112 -2.34 -15.71 -11.50
CA ILE A 112 -1.52 -16.19 -10.38
C ILE A 112 -2.23 -17.37 -9.75
N VAL A 113 -1.57 -18.51 -9.69
CA VAL A 113 -2.15 -19.75 -9.16
C VAL A 113 -1.34 -20.28 -7.98
N SER A 114 -2.01 -20.96 -7.07
CA SER A 114 -1.40 -21.68 -5.95
C SER A 114 -0.66 -22.93 -6.43
N SER A 115 0.06 -23.57 -5.53
CA SER A 115 0.84 -24.80 -5.80
C SER A 115 -0.02 -25.97 -6.29
N ASP A 116 -1.31 -25.97 -5.99
CA ASP A 116 -2.31 -26.95 -6.43
C ASP A 116 -3.15 -26.48 -7.65
N GLY A 117 -2.73 -25.38 -8.31
CA GLY A 117 -3.34 -24.87 -9.54
C GLY A 117 -4.59 -24.01 -9.36
N ARG A 118 -5.07 -23.79 -8.13
CA ARG A 118 -6.22 -22.91 -7.88
C ARG A 118 -5.83 -21.44 -8.11
N THR A 119 -6.72 -20.67 -8.72
CA THR A 119 -6.48 -19.25 -8.95
C THR A 119 -6.49 -18.48 -7.62
N LEU A 120 -5.38 -17.83 -7.32
CA LEU A 120 -5.23 -16.90 -6.20
C LEU A 120 -5.68 -15.50 -6.59
N ALA A 121 -5.20 -15.02 -7.74
CA ALA A 121 -5.54 -13.69 -8.25
C ALA A 121 -5.32 -13.63 -9.76
N ASN A 122 -5.97 -12.64 -10.40
CA ASN A 122 -5.60 -12.16 -11.72
C ASN A 122 -5.07 -10.72 -11.56
N ARG A 123 -3.93 -10.44 -12.15
CA ARG A 123 -3.31 -9.12 -12.19
C ARG A 123 -3.10 -8.70 -13.64
N GLY A 124 -3.27 -7.43 -13.91
CA GLY A 124 -3.21 -6.87 -15.25
C GLY A 124 -4.30 -5.83 -15.40
N ALA A 125 -4.27 -5.05 -16.45
CA ALA A 125 -5.19 -3.93 -16.61
C ALA A 125 -6.64 -4.35 -16.77
N THR A 126 -6.93 -5.63 -16.94
CA THR A 126 -8.31 -6.11 -17.18
C THR A 126 -8.71 -7.28 -16.32
N GLY A 127 -8.15 -7.61 -15.22
CA GLY A 127 -8.55 -8.66 -14.23
C GLY A 127 -9.72 -9.61 -14.57
N GLY A 128 -10.30 -9.52 -15.78
CA GLY A 128 -11.43 -10.27 -16.31
C GLY A 128 -11.43 -10.33 -17.83
N GLU A 129 -12.32 -11.13 -18.40
CA GLU A 129 -12.60 -11.21 -19.83
C GLU A 129 -13.18 -9.88 -20.34
N ALA A 130 -12.75 -9.42 -21.53
CA ALA A 130 -13.40 -8.29 -22.18
C ALA A 130 -14.83 -8.72 -22.63
N LEU A 131 -15.82 -7.93 -22.25
CA LEU A 131 -17.21 -8.22 -22.52
C LEU A 131 -17.77 -7.23 -23.55
N THR A 132 -18.60 -7.73 -24.47
CA THR A 132 -19.48 -6.88 -25.27
C THR A 132 -20.60 -6.31 -24.39
N LEU A 133 -21.20 -5.17 -24.78
CA LEU A 133 -22.31 -4.58 -24.02
C LEU A 133 -23.48 -5.59 -23.85
N SER A 134 -23.73 -6.44 -24.84
CA SER A 134 -24.77 -7.49 -24.79
C SER A 134 -24.48 -8.61 -23.77
N ARG A 135 -23.23 -8.76 -23.35
CA ARG A 135 -22.79 -9.73 -22.32
C ARG A 135 -22.68 -9.12 -20.92
N MET A 136 -23.04 -7.85 -20.76
CA MET A 136 -23.12 -7.15 -19.47
C MET A 136 -24.59 -7.01 -19.04
N SER A 137 -24.84 -6.81 -17.76
CA SER A 137 -26.14 -6.34 -17.28
C SER A 137 -26.45 -4.98 -17.91
N PRO A 138 -27.66 -4.76 -18.47
CA PRO A 138 -28.04 -3.51 -19.13
C PRO A 138 -27.96 -2.30 -18.17
N TYR A 139 -28.12 -2.52 -16.89
CA TYR A 139 -28.01 -1.47 -15.88
C TYR A 139 -26.60 -0.86 -15.80
N ILE A 140 -25.54 -1.59 -16.19
CA ILE A 140 -24.15 -1.10 -16.08
C ILE A 140 -23.88 0.06 -17.05
N PRO A 141 -24.04 -0.11 -18.39
CA PRO A 141 -23.84 1.00 -19.32
C PRO A 141 -24.79 2.16 -19.06
N GLN A 142 -26.07 1.89 -18.71
CA GLN A 142 -27.04 2.91 -18.37
C GLN A 142 -26.60 3.74 -17.15
N ALA A 143 -26.15 3.10 -16.07
CA ALA A 143 -25.68 3.77 -14.86
C ALA A 143 -24.45 4.65 -15.12
N VAL A 144 -23.51 4.17 -15.95
CA VAL A 144 -22.30 4.91 -16.28
C VAL A 144 -22.63 6.12 -17.16
N VAL A 145 -23.46 5.95 -18.19
CA VAL A 145 -23.91 7.06 -19.05
C VAL A 145 -24.67 8.11 -18.24
N ALA A 146 -25.60 7.68 -17.37
CA ALA A 146 -26.41 8.59 -16.55
C ALA A 146 -25.57 9.49 -15.62
N ILE A 147 -24.49 8.95 -15.03
CA ILE A 147 -23.74 9.69 -14.01
C ILE A 147 -22.49 10.39 -14.55
N GLU A 148 -21.85 9.85 -15.61
CA GLU A 148 -20.61 10.40 -16.14
C GLU A 148 -20.83 11.28 -17.37
N ASP A 149 -21.81 10.94 -18.25
CA ASP A 149 -22.01 11.63 -19.53
C ASP A 149 -23.43 11.44 -20.07
N ARG A 150 -24.42 12.16 -19.51
CA ARG A 150 -25.84 12.02 -19.85
C ARG A 150 -26.16 12.18 -21.35
N ARG A 151 -25.33 12.97 -22.05
CA ARG A 151 -25.49 13.26 -23.45
C ARG A 151 -24.56 12.47 -24.37
N PHE A 152 -23.99 11.39 -23.86
CA PHE A 152 -23.00 10.56 -24.56
C PHE A 152 -23.38 10.24 -26.00
N TYR A 153 -24.60 9.82 -26.22
CA TYR A 153 -25.10 9.45 -27.55
C TYR A 153 -25.43 10.65 -28.44
N SER A 154 -25.45 11.89 -27.95
CA SER A 154 -25.89 13.09 -28.68
C SER A 154 -24.78 14.07 -29.04
N HIS A 155 -23.55 13.87 -28.60
CA HIS A 155 -22.38 14.70 -28.92
C HIS A 155 -21.30 13.90 -29.65
N PHE A 156 -20.34 14.56 -30.26
CA PHE A 156 -19.23 13.97 -30.98
C PHE A 156 -17.91 14.20 -30.22
N GLY A 157 -17.65 13.39 -29.18
CA GLY A 157 -16.40 13.39 -28.38
C GLY A 157 -16.23 14.56 -27.40
N PHE A 158 -16.88 15.70 -27.63
CA PHE A 158 -16.88 16.87 -26.76
C PHE A 158 -18.30 17.40 -26.57
N ASP A 159 -18.70 17.68 -25.35
CA ASP A 159 -20.02 18.25 -25.02
C ASP A 159 -19.92 19.67 -24.48
N PRO A 160 -20.03 20.73 -25.34
CA PRO A 160 -19.95 22.11 -24.90
C PRO A 160 -21.13 22.52 -24.01
N ILE A 161 -22.31 21.91 -24.20
CA ILE A 161 -23.49 22.21 -23.37
C ILE A 161 -23.34 21.59 -21.98
N GLY A 162 -22.88 20.34 -21.92
CA GLY A 162 -22.56 19.66 -20.66
C GLY A 162 -21.48 20.38 -19.87
N LEU A 163 -20.42 20.87 -20.54
CA LEU A 163 -19.37 21.65 -19.93
C LEU A 163 -19.90 22.98 -19.36
N ALA A 164 -20.71 23.72 -20.13
CA ALA A 164 -21.31 24.98 -19.69
C ALA A 164 -22.23 24.75 -18.47
N ARG A 165 -23.06 23.70 -18.50
CA ARG A 165 -23.91 23.30 -17.37
C ARG A 165 -23.09 22.96 -16.13
N ALA A 166 -22.04 22.14 -16.26
CA ALA A 166 -21.16 21.79 -15.16
C ALA A 166 -20.46 23.02 -14.57
N MET A 167 -20.03 23.97 -15.41
CA MET A 167 -19.41 25.23 -14.97
C MET A 167 -20.39 26.07 -14.16
N VAL A 168 -21.60 26.27 -14.63
CA VAL A 168 -22.65 27.03 -13.92
C VAL A 168 -22.97 26.36 -12.58
N HIS A 169 -23.14 25.04 -12.57
CA HIS A 169 -23.43 24.31 -11.35
C HIS A 169 -22.30 24.43 -10.31
N ASN A 170 -21.04 24.27 -10.72
CA ASN A 170 -19.87 24.36 -9.84
C ASN A 170 -19.71 25.78 -9.27
N VAL A 171 -19.96 26.83 -10.08
CA VAL A 171 -19.94 28.21 -9.61
C VAL A 171 -21.05 28.45 -8.57
N MET A 172 -22.28 27.95 -8.81
CA MET A 172 -23.39 28.08 -7.85
C MET A 172 -23.14 27.29 -6.57
N ALA A 173 -22.53 26.12 -6.66
CA ALA A 173 -22.20 25.27 -5.52
C ALA A 173 -20.98 25.75 -4.72
N GLY A 174 -20.18 26.69 -5.27
CA GLY A 174 -18.92 27.18 -4.67
C GLY A 174 -17.84 26.09 -4.56
N ARG A 175 -18.01 24.95 -5.21
CA ARG A 175 -17.08 23.81 -5.20
C ARG A 175 -17.26 22.95 -6.44
N MET A 176 -16.23 22.15 -6.77
CA MET A 176 -16.24 21.20 -7.89
C MET A 176 -17.13 19.99 -7.58
N GLU A 177 -18.36 20.01 -8.05
CA GLU A 177 -19.30 18.87 -7.87
C GLU A 177 -19.48 18.04 -9.15
N GLN A 178 -19.51 18.71 -10.32
CA GLN A 178 -19.71 18.06 -11.61
C GLN A 178 -18.48 18.21 -12.51
N GLY A 179 -18.05 17.08 -13.13
CA GLY A 179 -17.03 17.07 -14.17
C GLY A 179 -17.62 17.43 -15.53
N GLY A 180 -16.84 18.12 -16.35
CA GLY A 180 -17.23 18.48 -17.73
C GLY A 180 -16.53 17.63 -18.81
N SER A 181 -15.88 16.52 -18.44
CA SER A 181 -15.21 15.64 -19.41
C SER A 181 -16.14 14.53 -19.87
N THR A 182 -16.20 14.28 -21.18
CA THR A 182 -17.00 13.18 -21.75
C THR A 182 -16.39 11.81 -21.52
N LEU A 183 -17.18 10.74 -21.63
CA LEU A 183 -16.70 9.35 -21.58
C LEU A 183 -15.61 9.09 -22.63
N THR A 184 -15.77 9.65 -23.83
CA THR A 184 -14.77 9.51 -24.90
C THR A 184 -13.44 10.19 -24.54
N GLN A 185 -13.46 11.38 -23.91
CA GLN A 185 -12.26 12.03 -23.40
C GLN A 185 -11.59 11.23 -22.28
N GLN A 186 -12.38 10.66 -21.36
CA GLN A 186 -11.86 9.79 -20.31
C GLN A 186 -11.22 8.52 -20.89
N LEU A 187 -11.83 7.94 -21.92
CA LEU A 187 -11.26 6.80 -22.66
C LEU A 187 -9.95 7.19 -23.34
N ALA A 188 -9.93 8.31 -24.08
CA ALA A 188 -8.74 8.83 -24.75
C ALA A 188 -7.58 9.02 -23.77
N LYS A 189 -7.84 9.62 -22.61
CA LYS A 189 -6.87 9.76 -21.54
C LYS A 189 -6.32 8.40 -21.10
N ASN A 190 -7.19 7.43 -20.87
CA ASN A 190 -6.79 6.12 -20.35
C ASN A 190 -6.02 5.26 -21.37
N LEU A 191 -6.23 5.50 -22.67
CA LEU A 191 -5.60 4.75 -23.75
C LEU A 191 -4.23 5.28 -24.15
N PHE A 192 -4.09 6.62 -24.23
CA PHE A 192 -2.99 7.24 -24.98
C PHE A 192 -2.15 8.22 -24.17
N LEU A 193 -2.60 8.69 -23.00
CA LEU A 193 -1.98 9.82 -22.33
C LEU A 193 -1.42 9.45 -20.95
N SER A 194 -0.38 10.20 -20.53
CA SER A 194 0.20 10.09 -19.20
C SER A 194 -0.74 10.70 -18.12
N PRO A 195 -0.58 10.32 -16.84
CA PRO A 195 -1.43 10.82 -15.76
C PRO A 195 -1.18 12.30 -15.39
N GLU A 196 -0.18 12.96 -15.97
CA GLU A 196 0.17 14.34 -15.66
C GLU A 196 -0.96 15.32 -16.04
N ARG A 197 -1.21 16.30 -15.16
CA ARG A 197 -2.30 17.26 -15.33
C ARG A 197 -1.76 18.54 -15.98
N THR A 198 -1.92 18.65 -17.30
CA THR A 198 -1.49 19.81 -18.10
C THR A 198 -2.58 20.26 -19.06
N VAL A 199 -2.56 21.54 -19.45
CA VAL A 199 -3.45 22.06 -20.50
C VAL A 199 -3.18 21.35 -21.82
N GLU A 200 -1.92 21.06 -22.12
CA GLU A 200 -1.52 20.30 -23.30
C GLU A 200 -2.25 18.95 -23.37
N ARG A 201 -2.21 18.19 -22.27
CA ARG A 201 -2.91 16.91 -22.17
C ARG A 201 -4.43 17.08 -22.40
N LYS A 202 -5.04 18.15 -21.90
CA LYS A 202 -6.50 18.36 -22.08
C LYS A 202 -6.86 18.64 -23.53
N VAL A 203 -6.03 19.37 -24.26
CA VAL A 203 -6.20 19.56 -25.71
C VAL A 203 -6.03 18.23 -26.45
N GLN A 204 -5.01 17.45 -26.09
CA GLN A 204 -4.78 16.12 -26.66
C GLN A 204 -5.95 15.17 -26.40
N GLU A 205 -6.55 15.20 -25.18
CA GLU A 205 -7.76 14.41 -24.85
C GLU A 205 -8.92 14.73 -25.81
N VAL A 206 -9.15 16.00 -26.12
CA VAL A 206 -10.23 16.40 -27.03
C VAL A 206 -9.95 15.94 -28.46
N LEU A 207 -8.73 16.11 -28.96
CA LEU A 207 -8.35 15.67 -30.31
C LEU A 207 -8.46 14.15 -30.46
N LEU A 208 -7.97 13.41 -29.46
CA LEU A 208 -8.08 11.94 -29.44
C LEU A 208 -9.53 11.49 -29.27
N ALA A 209 -10.36 12.23 -28.54
CA ALA A 209 -11.78 11.93 -28.46
C ALA A 209 -12.47 12.08 -29.80
N PHE A 210 -12.18 13.12 -30.60
CA PHE A 210 -12.68 13.27 -31.97
C PHE A 210 -12.21 12.12 -32.87
N TRP A 211 -10.94 11.69 -32.76
CA TRP A 211 -10.41 10.57 -33.50
C TRP A 211 -11.13 9.25 -33.15
N LEU A 212 -11.39 9.00 -31.85
CA LEU A 212 -12.13 7.82 -31.41
C LEU A 212 -13.55 7.82 -31.98
N GLU A 213 -14.28 8.95 -31.93
CA GLU A 213 -15.63 9.08 -32.44
C GLU A 213 -15.71 8.96 -33.98
N TYR A 214 -14.62 9.31 -34.68
CA TYR A 214 -14.53 9.13 -36.11
C TYR A 214 -14.33 7.65 -36.52
N ASN A 215 -13.59 6.88 -35.71
CA ASN A 215 -13.20 5.51 -36.05
C ASN A 215 -14.08 4.43 -35.40
N PHE A 216 -14.83 4.75 -34.34
CA PHE A 216 -15.59 3.80 -33.56
C PHE A 216 -17.03 4.29 -33.32
N THR A 217 -17.96 3.36 -33.22
CA THR A 217 -19.33 3.68 -32.83
C THR A 217 -19.41 4.00 -31.34
N LYS A 218 -20.47 4.70 -30.92
CA LYS A 218 -20.72 5.00 -29.49
C LYS A 218 -20.71 3.75 -28.62
N ASP A 219 -21.31 2.67 -29.06
CA ASP A 219 -21.33 1.41 -28.33
C ASP A 219 -19.95 0.79 -28.21
N GLN A 220 -19.13 0.85 -29.27
CA GLN A 220 -17.74 0.41 -29.21
C GLN A 220 -16.90 1.25 -28.24
N ILE A 221 -17.09 2.57 -28.23
CA ILE A 221 -16.41 3.47 -27.30
C ILE A 221 -16.80 3.16 -25.84
N LEU A 222 -18.10 2.97 -25.58
CA LEU A 222 -18.59 2.62 -24.25
C LEU A 222 -18.12 1.23 -23.81
N GLU A 223 -18.08 0.27 -24.73
CA GLU A 223 -17.54 -1.07 -24.49
C GLU A 223 -16.06 -1.02 -24.12
N MET A 224 -15.24 -0.29 -24.90
CA MET A 224 -13.83 -0.09 -24.59
C MET A 224 -13.63 0.60 -23.25
N TYR A 225 -14.45 1.60 -22.91
CA TYR A 225 -14.40 2.29 -21.63
C TYR A 225 -14.69 1.35 -20.47
N LEU A 226 -15.82 0.63 -20.50
CA LEU A 226 -16.25 -0.28 -19.45
C LEU A 226 -15.27 -1.45 -19.22
N ASN A 227 -14.57 -1.88 -20.26
CA ASN A 227 -13.57 -2.93 -20.15
C ASN A 227 -12.20 -2.45 -19.64
N ARG A 228 -11.95 -1.13 -19.56
CA ARG A 228 -10.62 -0.58 -19.21
C ARG A 228 -10.60 0.31 -18.01
N VAL A 229 -11.71 0.97 -17.66
CA VAL A 229 -11.74 1.93 -16.56
C VAL A 229 -11.43 1.28 -15.22
N TYR A 230 -10.75 2.01 -14.37
CA TYR A 230 -10.39 1.57 -13.02
C TYR A 230 -11.56 1.75 -12.06
N PHE A 231 -12.03 0.67 -11.47
CA PHE A 231 -13.12 0.64 -10.49
C PHE A 231 -12.63 0.60 -9.03
N GLY A 232 -11.33 0.71 -8.80
CA GLY A 232 -10.75 0.62 -7.47
C GLY A 232 -10.25 -0.77 -7.13
N SER A 233 -9.43 -0.82 -6.07
CA SER A 233 -8.95 -2.06 -5.47
C SER A 233 -8.27 -3.02 -6.45
N GLY A 234 -7.53 -2.47 -7.40
CA GLY A 234 -6.84 -3.27 -8.42
C GLY A 234 -7.75 -3.84 -9.51
N SER A 235 -9.02 -3.41 -9.59
CA SER A 235 -9.97 -3.91 -10.59
C SER A 235 -10.09 -2.93 -11.77
N TYR A 236 -9.62 -3.37 -12.93
CA TYR A 236 -9.79 -2.68 -14.19
C TYR A 236 -10.80 -3.45 -15.05
N GLY A 237 -11.77 -2.73 -15.60
CA GLY A 237 -12.90 -3.29 -16.32
C GLY A 237 -14.01 -3.84 -15.43
N VAL A 238 -15.22 -3.82 -15.99
CA VAL A 238 -16.46 -4.10 -15.27
C VAL A 238 -16.58 -5.55 -14.82
N GLU A 239 -16.09 -6.51 -15.61
CA GLU A 239 -16.11 -7.94 -15.24
C GLU A 239 -15.23 -8.20 -14.01
N ALA A 240 -14.02 -7.63 -14.00
CA ALA A 240 -13.13 -7.72 -12.85
C ALA A 240 -13.76 -7.06 -11.61
N ALA A 241 -14.36 -5.89 -11.78
CA ALA A 241 -15.02 -5.16 -10.70
C ALA A 241 -16.22 -5.96 -10.15
N SER A 242 -17.08 -6.50 -11.02
CA SER A 242 -18.21 -7.31 -10.62
C SER A 242 -17.80 -8.55 -9.83
N ARG A 243 -16.84 -9.31 -10.34
CA ARG A 243 -16.31 -10.48 -9.62
C ARG A 243 -15.66 -10.10 -8.31
N ARG A 244 -14.99 -8.97 -8.30
CA ARG A 244 -14.29 -8.46 -7.13
C ARG A 244 -15.27 -7.99 -6.06
N TYR A 245 -16.24 -7.15 -6.41
CA TYR A 245 -17.18 -6.56 -5.46
C TYR A 245 -18.34 -7.48 -5.10
N PHE A 246 -18.81 -8.32 -6.03
CA PHE A 246 -20.04 -9.09 -5.86
C PHE A 246 -19.86 -10.61 -6.03
N LYS A 247 -18.67 -11.09 -6.37
CA LYS A 247 -18.34 -12.51 -6.63
C LYS A 247 -19.18 -13.15 -7.73
N LYS A 248 -19.69 -12.36 -8.66
CA LYS A 248 -20.50 -12.80 -9.79
C LYS A 248 -20.08 -12.09 -11.09
N PRO A 249 -20.37 -12.66 -12.26
CA PRO A 249 -20.05 -12.02 -13.54
C PRO A 249 -20.86 -10.74 -13.74
N ALA A 250 -20.35 -9.84 -14.61
CA ALA A 250 -20.99 -8.54 -14.89
C ALA A 250 -22.40 -8.66 -15.48
N ARG A 251 -22.71 -9.75 -16.17
CA ARG A 251 -24.06 -10.02 -16.71
C ARG A 251 -25.13 -10.19 -15.62
N ASP A 252 -24.74 -10.62 -14.43
CA ASP A 252 -25.66 -10.94 -13.32
C ASP A 252 -25.76 -9.79 -12.30
N VAL A 253 -25.17 -8.63 -12.60
CA VAL A 253 -25.20 -7.43 -11.76
C VAL A 253 -26.60 -6.82 -11.76
N ASN A 254 -27.20 -6.62 -10.59
CA ASN A 254 -28.50 -5.96 -10.45
C ASN A 254 -28.38 -4.43 -10.44
N LEU A 255 -29.50 -3.72 -10.44
CA LEU A 255 -29.58 -2.26 -10.51
C LEU A 255 -28.76 -1.58 -9.39
N ALA A 256 -28.93 -1.97 -8.12
CA ALA A 256 -28.22 -1.37 -7.00
C ALA A 256 -26.68 -1.57 -7.12
N GLN A 257 -26.26 -2.73 -7.60
CA GLN A 257 -24.86 -3.05 -7.82
C GLN A 257 -24.26 -2.30 -9.01
N ALA A 258 -25.01 -2.12 -10.08
CA ALA A 258 -24.60 -1.32 -11.23
C ALA A 258 -24.43 0.16 -10.83
N ALA A 259 -25.36 0.70 -10.05
CA ALA A 259 -25.26 2.05 -9.51
C ALA A 259 -24.03 2.21 -8.59
N LEU A 260 -23.73 1.21 -7.77
CA LEU A 260 -22.52 1.23 -6.95
C LEU A 260 -21.27 1.25 -7.82
N LEU A 261 -21.14 0.37 -8.83
CA LEU A 261 -20.00 0.35 -9.74
C LEU A 261 -19.81 1.70 -10.44
N ALA A 262 -20.87 2.26 -11.03
CA ALA A 262 -20.81 3.56 -11.68
C ALA A 262 -20.41 4.68 -10.69
N GLY A 263 -20.91 4.62 -9.46
CA GLY A 263 -20.55 5.55 -8.39
C GLY A 263 -19.08 5.55 -8.02
N LEU A 264 -18.40 4.39 -8.14
CA LEU A 264 -16.97 4.27 -7.85
C LEU A 264 -16.08 5.07 -8.82
N LEU A 265 -16.51 5.30 -10.06
CA LEU A 265 -15.69 5.89 -11.12
C LEU A 265 -15.17 7.28 -10.75
N LYS A 266 -15.94 8.09 -10.01
CA LYS A 266 -15.55 9.43 -9.56
C LYS A 266 -14.28 9.42 -8.69
N ALA A 267 -14.15 8.45 -7.79
CA ALA A 267 -13.00 8.34 -6.87
C ALA A 267 -12.85 6.89 -6.36
N PRO A 268 -12.37 5.96 -7.18
CA PRO A 268 -12.45 4.52 -6.93
C PRO A 268 -11.84 4.06 -5.60
N SER A 269 -10.70 4.64 -5.22
CA SER A 269 -10.02 4.29 -3.96
C SER A 269 -10.68 4.91 -2.73
N ARG A 270 -11.29 6.10 -2.86
CA ARG A 270 -11.95 6.80 -1.76
C ARG A 270 -13.35 6.27 -1.49
N LEU A 271 -14.09 5.96 -2.56
CA LEU A 271 -15.46 5.47 -2.51
C LEU A 271 -15.57 3.95 -2.42
N SER A 272 -14.45 3.24 -2.20
CA SER A 272 -14.47 1.79 -2.02
C SER A 272 -15.42 1.41 -0.87
N PRO A 273 -16.41 0.52 -1.08
CA PRO A 273 -17.37 0.12 -0.04
C PRO A 273 -16.72 -0.49 1.21
N ALA A 274 -15.56 -1.11 1.04
CA ALA A 274 -14.80 -1.66 2.15
C ALA A 274 -14.13 -0.60 3.02
N ARG A 275 -13.78 0.55 2.43
CA ARG A 275 -13.11 1.65 3.13
C ARG A 275 -14.09 2.67 3.68
N ASN A 276 -15.13 2.98 2.92
CA ASN A 276 -16.12 3.99 3.25
C ASN A 276 -17.51 3.59 2.71
N PRO A 277 -18.21 2.65 3.40
CA PRO A 277 -19.48 2.10 2.94
C PRO A 277 -20.56 3.18 2.81
N ASP A 278 -20.66 4.11 3.78
CA ASP A 278 -21.70 5.15 3.79
C ASP A 278 -21.52 6.12 2.60
N ALA A 279 -20.28 6.50 2.26
CA ALA A 279 -20.01 7.35 1.10
C ALA A 279 -20.23 6.61 -0.23
N ALA A 280 -19.97 5.31 -0.27
CA ALA A 280 -20.24 4.48 -1.45
C ALA A 280 -21.74 4.35 -1.70
N GLU A 281 -22.52 4.12 -0.63
CA GLU A 281 -23.98 4.04 -0.68
C GLU A 281 -24.61 5.37 -1.09
N ALA A 282 -24.22 6.47 -0.44
CA ALA A 282 -24.70 7.79 -0.82
C ALA A 282 -24.39 8.14 -2.28
N ARG A 283 -23.22 7.72 -2.79
CA ARG A 283 -22.88 7.92 -4.20
C ARG A 283 -23.70 7.02 -5.14
N ALA A 284 -24.01 5.79 -4.75
CA ALA A 284 -24.87 4.90 -5.52
C ALA A 284 -26.30 5.45 -5.63
N GLN A 285 -26.83 6.06 -4.55
CA GLN A 285 -28.13 6.75 -4.57
C GLN A 285 -28.17 7.87 -5.61
N LEU A 286 -27.12 8.71 -5.66
CA LEU A 286 -27.01 9.76 -6.70
C LEU A 286 -26.96 9.20 -8.13
N VAL A 287 -26.41 7.99 -8.30
CA VAL A 287 -26.44 7.31 -9.60
C VAL A 287 -27.85 6.85 -9.94
N LEU A 288 -28.58 6.26 -8.99
CA LEU A 288 -29.97 5.83 -9.19
C LEU A 288 -30.89 7.01 -9.54
N GLU A 289 -30.71 8.14 -8.87
CA GLU A 289 -31.42 9.39 -9.19
C GLU A 289 -31.10 9.86 -10.61
N ALA A 290 -29.81 9.83 -11.01
CA ALA A 290 -29.41 10.19 -12.36
C ALA A 290 -30.00 9.24 -13.43
N MET A 291 -30.07 7.94 -13.14
CA MET A 291 -30.70 6.96 -14.03
C MET A 291 -32.20 7.19 -14.18
N ARG A 292 -32.87 7.59 -13.10
CA ARG A 292 -34.31 7.98 -13.15
C ARG A 292 -34.49 9.24 -14.01
N ASP A 293 -33.67 10.26 -13.76
CA ASP A 293 -33.76 11.54 -14.48
C ASP A 293 -33.56 11.37 -16.00
N GLU A 294 -32.79 10.37 -16.41
CA GLU A 294 -32.58 10.00 -17.83
C GLU A 294 -33.63 8.97 -18.34
N GLY A 295 -34.57 8.55 -17.48
CA GLY A 295 -35.62 7.62 -17.86
C GLY A 295 -35.19 6.17 -18.02
N PHE A 296 -34.01 5.80 -17.56
CA PHE A 296 -33.51 4.41 -17.63
C PHE A 296 -34.19 3.49 -16.61
N VAL A 297 -34.67 4.05 -15.50
CA VAL A 297 -35.33 3.32 -14.42
C VAL A 297 -36.49 4.11 -13.82
N THR A 298 -37.44 3.40 -13.22
CA THR A 298 -38.59 3.98 -12.52
C THR A 298 -38.34 4.10 -11.02
N ASP A 299 -39.11 4.95 -10.32
CA ASP A 299 -39.08 5.07 -8.84
C ASP A 299 -39.38 3.74 -8.14
N ARG A 300 -40.23 2.88 -8.73
CA ARG A 300 -40.53 1.54 -8.22
C ARG A 300 -39.31 0.62 -8.27
N GLU A 301 -38.55 0.65 -9.37
CA GLU A 301 -37.32 -0.14 -9.49
C GLU A 301 -36.24 0.35 -8.53
N ILE A 302 -36.11 1.66 -8.35
CA ILE A 302 -35.19 2.24 -7.35
C ILE A 302 -35.57 1.77 -5.95
N THR A 303 -36.85 1.89 -5.55
CA THR A 303 -37.30 1.45 -4.25
C THR A 303 -37.03 -0.04 -4.03
N THR A 304 -37.27 -0.87 -5.03
CA THR A 304 -36.98 -2.30 -4.99
C THR A 304 -35.47 -2.55 -4.87
N ALA A 305 -34.64 -1.83 -5.63
CA ALA A 305 -33.20 -1.93 -5.58
C ALA A 305 -32.62 -1.52 -4.23
N MET A 306 -33.16 -0.48 -3.61
CA MET A 306 -32.72 -0.01 -2.28
C MET A 306 -33.15 -0.95 -1.15
N THR A 307 -34.28 -1.64 -1.26
CA THR A 307 -34.67 -2.67 -0.28
C THR A 307 -33.85 -3.94 -0.40
N GLN A 308 -33.36 -4.23 -1.60
CA GLN A 308 -32.45 -5.33 -1.91
C GLN A 308 -30.97 -4.91 -1.81
N ALA A 309 -30.69 -3.65 -1.49
CA ALA A 309 -29.31 -3.20 -1.30
C ALA A 309 -28.62 -4.14 -0.31
N PRO A 310 -27.41 -4.60 -0.62
CA PRO A 310 -26.74 -5.57 0.21
C PRO A 310 -26.61 -4.97 1.60
N THR A 311 -27.34 -5.55 2.55
CA THR A 311 -27.17 -5.33 3.98
C THR A 311 -25.68 -5.24 4.23
N ARG A 312 -25.20 -4.06 4.68
CA ARG A 312 -23.80 -3.73 5.00
C ARG A 312 -22.86 -4.82 4.53
N ALA A 313 -22.27 -4.64 3.38
CA ALA A 313 -21.34 -5.60 2.82
C ALA A 313 -20.25 -5.87 3.85
N LYS A 314 -20.48 -6.87 4.71
CA LYS A 314 -19.43 -7.42 5.53
C LYS A 314 -18.35 -7.88 4.56
N SER A 315 -17.36 -6.97 4.37
CA SER A 315 -16.10 -7.27 3.72
C SER A 315 -16.22 -8.15 2.45
N TYR A 316 -16.51 -7.54 1.31
CA TYR A 316 -16.33 -8.17 -0.01
C TYR A 316 -14.85 -8.49 -0.33
N TRP A 317 -13.96 -8.12 0.58
CA TRP A 317 -12.51 -8.16 0.44
C TRP A 317 -11.91 -9.10 1.45
N THR A 318 -12.21 -10.36 1.32
CA THR A 318 -11.45 -11.39 1.96
C THR A 318 -10.48 -11.92 0.94
N GLY A 319 -9.23 -11.76 1.16
CA GLY A 319 -8.25 -12.36 0.27
C GLY A 319 -6.86 -11.84 0.62
N ALA A 320 -6.31 -12.33 1.72
CA ALA A 320 -4.91 -12.12 2.05
C ALA A 320 -3.97 -12.67 0.96
N GLU A 321 -4.47 -13.53 0.06
CA GLU A 321 -3.78 -13.97 -1.15
C GLU A 321 -3.35 -12.81 -2.06
N ASN A 322 -4.00 -11.67 -1.95
CA ASN A 322 -3.64 -10.48 -2.73
C ASN A 322 -2.31 -9.86 -2.33
N TYR A 323 -1.85 -10.01 -1.08
CA TYR A 323 -0.48 -9.62 -0.70
C TYR A 323 0.55 -10.47 -1.44
N GLY A 324 0.30 -11.78 -1.55
CA GLY A 324 1.13 -12.66 -2.36
C GLY A 324 1.10 -12.31 -3.86
N ALA A 325 -0.07 -11.95 -4.37
CA ALA A 325 -0.22 -11.53 -5.76
C ALA A 325 0.54 -10.23 -6.07
N ASP A 326 0.51 -9.25 -5.16
CA ASP A 326 1.28 -8.02 -5.33
C ASP A 326 2.80 -8.30 -5.26
N LEU A 327 3.22 -9.19 -4.36
CA LEU A 327 4.63 -9.62 -4.28
C LEU A 327 5.09 -10.31 -5.57
N VAL A 328 4.21 -11.08 -6.25
CA VAL A 328 4.48 -11.66 -7.57
C VAL A 328 4.67 -10.55 -8.60
N MET A 329 3.76 -9.57 -8.64
CA MET A 329 3.85 -8.45 -9.59
C MET A 329 5.09 -7.59 -9.38
N ASP A 330 5.50 -7.36 -8.13
CA ASP A 330 6.72 -6.63 -7.80
C ASP A 330 8.01 -7.31 -8.31
N ARG A 331 7.98 -8.63 -8.57
CA ARG A 331 9.16 -9.43 -8.93
C ARG A 331 9.18 -9.98 -10.35
N ILE A 332 8.01 -10.12 -11.00
CA ILE A 332 7.86 -10.87 -12.24
C ILE A 332 8.70 -10.27 -13.38
N GLU A 333 8.72 -8.96 -13.55
CA GLU A 333 9.46 -8.31 -14.66
C GLU A 333 10.98 -8.52 -14.54
N ALA A 334 11.51 -8.47 -13.32
CA ALA A 334 12.93 -8.75 -13.08
C ALA A 334 13.28 -10.22 -13.39
N LEU A 335 12.38 -11.16 -13.09
CA LEU A 335 12.62 -12.60 -13.29
C LEU A 335 12.51 -13.02 -14.76
N ILE A 336 11.62 -12.40 -15.55
CA ILE A 336 11.48 -12.69 -16.99
C ILE A 336 12.41 -11.84 -17.87
N GLY A 337 13.19 -10.91 -17.26
CA GLY A 337 14.12 -10.05 -17.95
C GLY A 337 13.49 -8.96 -18.81
N GLY A 338 12.25 -8.53 -18.52
CA GLY A 338 11.57 -7.48 -19.26
C GLY A 338 10.13 -7.24 -18.83
N LYS A 339 9.45 -6.30 -19.51
CA LYS A 339 8.05 -5.98 -19.23
C LYS A 339 7.13 -7.13 -19.61
N VAL A 340 6.02 -7.25 -18.89
CA VAL A 340 4.95 -8.19 -19.24
C VAL A 340 4.21 -7.67 -20.48
N THR A 341 4.43 -8.31 -21.63
CA THR A 341 3.84 -7.92 -22.92
C THR A 341 2.77 -8.87 -23.42
N ARG A 342 2.57 -10.01 -22.77
CA ARG A 342 1.59 -11.05 -23.12
C ARG A 342 0.97 -11.69 -21.90
N ASP A 343 -0.15 -12.38 -22.06
CA ASP A 343 -0.80 -13.09 -20.95
C ASP A 343 0.13 -14.17 -20.36
N LEU A 344 0.25 -14.16 -19.04
CA LEU A 344 1.12 -15.07 -18.30
C LEU A 344 0.33 -15.87 -17.26
N ILE A 345 0.83 -17.05 -16.96
CA ILE A 345 0.42 -17.86 -15.82
C ILE A 345 1.61 -17.98 -14.89
N VAL A 346 1.43 -17.59 -13.63
CA VAL A 346 2.44 -17.68 -12.59
C VAL A 346 2.06 -18.77 -11.61
N ASP A 347 2.79 -19.85 -11.65
CA ASP A 347 2.70 -20.93 -10.67
C ASP A 347 3.46 -20.49 -9.41
N THR A 348 2.76 -20.29 -8.29
CA THR A 348 3.36 -19.88 -7.02
C THR A 348 3.66 -21.06 -6.11
N THR A 349 4.41 -20.79 -5.05
CA THR A 349 4.68 -21.73 -3.96
C THR A 349 3.57 -21.75 -2.91
N ILE A 350 2.60 -20.86 -2.98
CA ILE A 350 1.51 -20.73 -2.01
C ILE A 350 0.65 -21.99 -1.99
N ASP A 351 0.46 -22.55 -0.81
CA ASP A 351 -0.54 -23.57 -0.54
C ASP A 351 -1.87 -22.88 -0.20
N PHE A 352 -2.90 -23.15 -1.00
CA PHE A 352 -4.19 -22.46 -0.86
C PHE A 352 -4.85 -22.71 0.51
N ARG A 353 -4.74 -23.93 1.06
CA ARG A 353 -5.28 -24.29 2.36
C ARG A 353 -4.55 -23.56 3.49
N LEU A 354 -3.22 -23.52 3.42
CA LEU A 354 -2.39 -22.78 4.39
C LEU A 354 -2.65 -21.29 4.32
N GLN A 355 -2.82 -20.73 3.12
CA GLN A 355 -3.13 -19.33 2.92
C GLN A 355 -4.45 -18.93 3.59
N GLN A 356 -5.52 -19.70 3.36
CA GLN A 356 -6.81 -19.47 4.00
C GLN A 356 -6.74 -19.59 5.53
N GLN A 357 -5.99 -20.58 6.03
CA GLN A 357 -5.82 -20.75 7.46
C GLN A 357 -5.01 -19.61 8.09
N ALA A 358 -3.99 -19.11 7.41
CA ALA A 358 -3.20 -17.96 7.87
C ALA A 358 -4.07 -16.70 7.98
N GLU A 359 -4.89 -16.40 6.96
CA GLU A 359 -5.85 -15.31 7.01
C GLU A 359 -6.83 -15.45 8.16
N LYS A 360 -7.47 -16.61 8.28
CA LYS A 360 -8.39 -16.90 9.38
C LYS A 360 -7.75 -16.71 10.75
N THR A 361 -6.49 -17.10 10.89
CA THR A 361 -5.74 -16.99 12.15
C THR A 361 -5.46 -15.54 12.51
N ILE A 362 -4.94 -14.73 11.59
CA ILE A 362 -4.62 -13.33 11.85
C ILE A 362 -5.89 -12.52 12.09
N ARG A 363 -6.89 -12.67 11.23
CA ARG A 363 -8.16 -11.97 11.35
C ARG A 363 -8.88 -12.33 12.64
N GLY A 364 -9.03 -13.63 12.92
CA GLY A 364 -9.71 -14.11 14.13
C GLY A 364 -9.03 -13.67 15.43
N ALA A 365 -7.70 -13.62 15.47
CA ALA A 365 -6.97 -13.12 16.63
C ALA A 365 -7.25 -11.62 16.89
N ILE A 366 -7.31 -10.79 15.83
CA ILE A 366 -7.60 -9.36 15.94
C ILE A 366 -9.07 -9.12 16.27
N ASP A 367 -10.00 -9.83 15.61
CA ASP A 367 -11.44 -9.72 15.89
C ASP A 367 -11.76 -10.04 17.33
N HIS A 368 -11.13 -11.11 17.87
CA HIS A 368 -11.37 -11.54 19.25
C HIS A 368 -10.76 -10.60 20.30
N SER A 369 -9.54 -10.13 20.08
CA SER A 369 -8.76 -9.45 21.14
C SER A 369 -8.21 -8.07 20.74
N GLY A 370 -8.23 -7.69 19.48
CA GLY A 370 -7.55 -6.51 18.99
C GLY A 370 -7.98 -5.21 19.67
N ARG A 371 -9.28 -4.97 19.78
CA ARG A 371 -9.82 -3.77 20.45
C ARG A 371 -9.41 -3.71 21.95
N LYS A 372 -9.50 -4.84 22.66
CA LYS A 372 -9.13 -4.93 24.07
C LYS A 372 -7.63 -4.68 24.27
N LEU A 373 -6.81 -5.20 23.38
CA LEU A 373 -5.34 -5.16 23.46
C LEU A 373 -4.71 -3.98 22.73
N ASN A 374 -5.50 -3.11 22.10
CA ASN A 374 -5.04 -2.03 21.23
C ASN A 374 -4.10 -2.56 20.13
N VAL A 375 -4.58 -3.57 19.39
CA VAL A 375 -3.90 -4.18 18.25
C VAL A 375 -4.79 -4.01 17.04
N SER A 376 -4.31 -3.32 16.02
CA SER A 376 -5.07 -3.06 14.79
C SER A 376 -4.58 -3.87 13.59
N GLN A 377 -3.34 -4.38 13.64
CA GLN A 377 -2.71 -5.07 12.53
C GLN A 377 -2.00 -6.36 12.98
N GLY A 378 -1.87 -7.28 12.03
CA GLY A 378 -1.10 -8.50 12.20
C GLY A 378 -0.60 -9.02 10.87
N ALA A 379 0.51 -9.73 10.88
CA ALA A 379 1.10 -10.36 9.71
C ALA A 379 1.56 -11.78 10.03
N LEU A 380 1.55 -12.64 9.00
CA LEU A 380 2.05 -13.99 9.09
C LEU A 380 2.78 -14.35 7.79
N VAL A 381 3.93 -14.97 7.92
CA VAL A 381 4.60 -15.65 6.81
C VAL A 381 5.01 -17.05 7.24
N SER A 382 4.73 -18.02 6.39
CA SER A 382 5.13 -19.43 6.59
C SER A 382 5.92 -19.91 5.39
N ILE A 383 7.10 -20.45 5.63
CA ILE A 383 8.00 -20.95 4.60
C ILE A 383 8.39 -22.39 4.88
N ASP A 384 8.73 -23.14 3.85
CA ASP A 384 9.32 -24.46 3.99
C ASP A 384 10.86 -24.41 4.06
N GLY A 385 11.51 -25.57 4.10
CA GLY A 385 12.97 -25.68 4.22
C GLY A 385 13.76 -25.11 3.04
N SER A 386 13.13 -24.92 1.89
CA SER A 386 13.75 -24.31 0.72
C SER A 386 13.67 -22.77 0.74
N GLY A 387 12.80 -22.20 1.59
CA GLY A 387 12.44 -20.80 1.58
C GLY A 387 11.18 -20.50 0.74
N ALA A 388 10.53 -21.52 0.18
CA ALA A 388 9.29 -21.35 -0.55
C ALA A 388 8.19 -20.82 0.38
N ILE A 389 7.59 -19.70 0.05
CA ILE A 389 6.51 -19.07 0.83
C ILE A 389 5.23 -19.89 0.61
N ARG A 390 4.76 -20.54 1.65
CA ARG A 390 3.58 -21.40 1.64
C ARG A 390 2.31 -20.64 2.02
N ALA A 391 2.44 -19.60 2.85
CA ALA A 391 1.36 -18.69 3.20
C ALA A 391 1.93 -17.31 3.51
N LEU A 392 1.18 -16.25 3.12
CA LEU A 392 1.57 -14.87 3.32
C LEU A 392 0.35 -14.00 3.64
N VAL A 393 0.35 -13.37 4.81
CA VAL A 393 -0.67 -12.40 5.24
C VAL A 393 0.02 -11.11 5.66
N GLY A 394 -0.17 -10.05 4.90
CA GLY A 394 0.48 -8.75 5.12
C GLY A 394 -0.33 -7.77 5.97
N GLY A 395 -1.52 -8.13 6.45
CA GLY A 395 -2.37 -7.24 7.25
C GLY A 395 -3.69 -7.88 7.65
N TYR A 396 -4.46 -7.15 8.47
CA TYR A 396 -5.79 -7.58 8.93
C TYR A 396 -6.79 -7.73 7.77
N ASP A 397 -6.82 -6.75 6.88
CA ASP A 397 -7.71 -6.74 5.73
C ASP A 397 -7.04 -6.03 4.54
N TYR A 398 -6.82 -6.77 3.46
CA TYR A 398 -6.20 -6.24 2.24
C TYR A 398 -7.02 -5.13 1.60
N SER A 399 -8.35 -5.18 1.70
CA SER A 399 -9.23 -4.17 1.12
C SER A 399 -9.08 -2.80 1.79
N VAL A 400 -8.78 -2.79 3.08
CA VAL A 400 -8.56 -1.58 3.86
C VAL A 400 -7.14 -1.06 3.69
N SER A 401 -6.16 -1.97 3.64
CA SER A 401 -4.75 -1.61 3.50
C SER A 401 -4.00 -2.65 2.68
N GLN A 402 -3.50 -2.25 1.51
CA GLN A 402 -2.66 -3.06 0.62
C GLN A 402 -1.19 -3.10 1.06
N TYR A 403 -0.83 -2.36 2.10
CA TYR A 403 0.54 -2.35 2.63
C TYR A 403 0.89 -3.69 3.25
N ASP A 404 1.86 -4.38 2.67
CA ASP A 404 2.31 -5.70 3.13
C ASP A 404 3.30 -5.56 4.31
N ARG A 405 2.84 -5.90 5.50
CA ARG A 405 3.65 -5.82 6.73
C ARG A 405 4.54 -7.03 6.93
N ALA A 406 4.36 -8.08 6.15
CA ALA A 406 5.23 -9.25 6.20
C ALA A 406 6.52 -9.04 5.41
N THR A 407 6.45 -8.39 4.23
CA THR A 407 7.60 -8.25 3.32
C THR A 407 8.17 -6.83 3.26
N LYS A 408 7.36 -5.79 3.52
CA LYS A 408 7.76 -4.37 3.34
C LYS A 408 7.97 -3.63 4.66
N ALA A 409 7.23 -3.96 5.73
CA ALA A 409 7.39 -3.28 7.00
C ALA A 409 8.64 -3.74 7.74
N LYS A 410 9.49 -2.79 8.11
CA LYS A 410 10.61 -3.05 9.00
C LYS A 410 10.19 -2.81 10.43
N ARG A 411 10.41 -3.80 11.30
CA ARG A 411 10.01 -3.81 12.70
C ARG A 411 11.13 -4.31 13.56
N GLN A 412 11.21 -3.84 14.80
CA GLN A 412 12.20 -4.32 15.76
C GLN A 412 11.88 -5.76 16.19
N PRO A 413 12.75 -6.75 15.89
CA PRO A 413 12.54 -8.14 16.26
C PRO A 413 12.58 -8.35 17.78
N GLY A 414 13.17 -7.44 18.53
CA GLY A 414 13.36 -7.60 19.95
C GLY A 414 14.10 -8.90 20.27
N SER A 415 13.66 -9.61 21.30
CA SER A 415 14.28 -10.87 21.72
C SER A 415 14.19 -12.01 20.67
N ALA A 416 13.44 -11.87 19.57
CA ALA A 416 13.48 -12.81 18.46
C ALA A 416 14.82 -12.75 17.68
N PHE A 417 15.65 -11.74 17.93
CA PHE A 417 17.00 -11.67 17.38
C PHE A 417 18.05 -12.50 18.17
N LYS A 418 17.77 -12.87 19.43
CA LYS A 418 18.70 -13.59 20.30
C LYS A 418 19.25 -14.90 19.74
N PRO A 419 18.53 -15.72 18.98
CA PRO A 419 19.11 -16.91 18.39
C PRO A 419 20.38 -16.65 17.57
N PHE A 420 20.48 -15.51 16.88
CA PHE A 420 21.72 -15.16 16.13
C PHE A 420 22.89 -14.84 17.06
N VAL A 421 22.61 -14.20 18.20
CA VAL A 421 23.59 -13.94 19.25
C VAL A 421 24.13 -15.23 19.86
N TYR A 422 23.21 -16.15 20.19
CA TYR A 422 23.56 -17.44 20.75
C TYR A 422 24.28 -18.33 19.72
N THR A 423 23.86 -18.30 18.47
CA THR A 423 24.57 -19.01 17.38
C THR A 423 26.02 -18.54 17.28
N ALA A 424 26.26 -17.22 17.29
CA ALA A 424 27.63 -16.69 17.26
C ALA A 424 28.45 -17.15 18.50
N ALA A 425 27.85 -17.20 19.68
CA ALA A 425 28.51 -17.67 20.89
C ALA A 425 28.82 -19.19 20.81
N LEU A 426 27.88 -20.01 20.30
CA LEU A 426 28.12 -21.46 20.10
C LEU A 426 29.22 -21.72 19.09
N GLU A 427 29.30 -20.93 18.01
CA GLU A 427 30.37 -21.01 17.01
C GLU A 427 31.76 -20.67 17.57
N MET A 428 31.81 -19.91 18.66
CA MET A 428 33.03 -19.64 19.43
C MET A 428 33.38 -20.73 20.44
N GLY A 429 32.68 -21.88 20.42
CA GLY A 429 32.93 -23.01 21.31
C GLY A 429 32.17 -22.96 22.64
N ARG A 430 31.20 -22.05 22.80
CA ARG A 430 30.26 -22.15 23.95
C ARG A 430 29.27 -23.31 23.71
N THR A 431 28.72 -23.82 24.81
CA THR A 431 27.72 -24.90 24.78
C THR A 431 26.44 -24.45 25.49
N PRO A 432 25.32 -25.15 25.32
CA PRO A 432 24.09 -24.86 26.07
C PRO A 432 24.25 -24.87 27.59
N GLU A 433 25.22 -25.62 28.12
CA GLU A 433 25.54 -25.79 29.52
C GLU A 433 26.50 -24.70 30.04
N SER A 434 27.17 -23.95 29.14
CA SER A 434 28.06 -22.86 29.56
C SER A 434 27.32 -21.89 30.47
N VAL A 435 27.90 -21.61 31.64
CA VAL A 435 27.26 -20.78 32.66
C VAL A 435 27.69 -19.31 32.52
N ARG A 436 26.73 -18.40 32.73
CA ARG A 436 26.95 -16.96 32.88
C ARG A 436 26.17 -16.45 34.08
N ASN A 437 26.69 -15.37 34.69
CA ASN A 437 26.03 -14.76 35.83
C ASN A 437 24.98 -13.73 35.36
N ASP A 438 23.71 -14.02 35.64
CA ASP A 438 22.59 -13.09 35.44
C ASP A 438 22.57 -12.07 36.58
N ALA A 439 23.25 -10.94 36.39
CA ALA A 439 23.41 -9.85 37.35
C ALA A 439 23.28 -8.51 36.58
N PRO A 440 23.08 -7.38 37.28
CA PRO A 440 23.17 -6.05 36.68
C PRO A 440 24.53 -5.86 36.00
N ILE A 441 24.48 -5.43 34.73
CA ILE A 441 25.68 -5.15 33.93
C ILE A 441 25.60 -3.75 33.35
N ARG A 442 26.78 -3.13 33.11
CA ARG A 442 26.91 -1.85 32.45
C ARG A 442 27.88 -1.96 31.27
N ILE A 443 27.47 -1.52 30.11
CA ILE A 443 28.26 -1.51 28.87
C ILE A 443 28.32 -0.05 28.38
N GLY A 444 29.41 0.64 28.70
CA GLY A 444 29.51 2.08 28.50
C GLY A 444 28.43 2.84 29.27
N LYS A 445 27.54 3.52 28.53
CA LYS A 445 26.38 4.25 29.10
C LYS A 445 25.09 3.38 29.16
N TRP A 446 25.11 2.18 28.63
CA TRP A 446 23.95 1.31 28.55
C TRP A 446 23.90 0.29 29.69
N THR A 447 22.74 0.18 30.35
CA THR A 447 22.50 -0.75 31.44
C THR A 447 21.29 -1.60 31.10
N PRO A 448 21.47 -2.74 30.41
CA PRO A 448 20.36 -3.65 30.07
C PRO A 448 19.81 -4.30 31.34
N SER A 449 18.48 -4.30 31.50
CA SER A 449 17.74 -5.04 32.52
C SER A 449 16.93 -6.19 31.91
N ASN A 450 16.67 -7.21 32.71
CA ASN A 450 15.72 -8.26 32.34
C ASN A 450 14.28 -7.72 32.33
N TYR A 451 13.41 -8.36 31.58
CA TYR A 451 12.01 -7.93 31.42
C TYR A 451 11.24 -7.87 32.76
N ASP A 452 11.52 -8.82 33.65
CA ASP A 452 10.90 -8.93 34.97
C ASP A 452 11.71 -8.24 36.10
N GLU A 453 12.76 -7.49 35.72
CA GLU A 453 13.69 -6.78 36.61
C GLU A 453 14.36 -7.68 37.64
N LYS A 454 14.30 -9.01 37.47
CA LYS A 454 14.92 -10.02 38.38
C LYS A 454 16.19 -10.56 37.79
N TYR A 455 17.15 -10.83 38.70
CA TYR A 455 18.42 -11.45 38.39
C TYR A 455 18.49 -12.81 39.08
N ARG A 456 19.07 -13.81 38.37
CA ARG A 456 19.02 -15.22 38.78
C ARG A 456 20.35 -15.82 39.20
N GLY A 457 21.41 -14.99 39.16
CA GLY A 457 22.76 -15.48 39.43
C GLY A 457 23.28 -16.41 38.32
N PRO A 458 24.04 -17.45 38.65
CA PRO A 458 24.58 -18.38 37.67
C PRO A 458 23.45 -19.15 36.94
N VAL A 459 23.41 -19.03 35.62
CA VAL A 459 22.44 -19.72 34.72
C VAL A 459 23.14 -20.28 33.50
N THR A 460 22.67 -21.41 33.00
CA THR A 460 23.16 -21.96 31.73
C THR A 460 22.67 -21.13 30.52
N LEU A 461 23.39 -21.18 29.41
CA LEU A 461 22.93 -20.51 28.18
C LEU A 461 21.59 -21.07 27.72
N SER A 462 21.32 -22.36 27.88
CA SER A 462 20.04 -22.99 27.59
C SER A 462 18.90 -22.38 28.41
N GLU A 463 19.10 -22.17 29.70
CA GLU A 463 18.12 -21.52 30.55
C GLU A 463 17.96 -20.03 30.19
N ALA A 464 19.06 -19.34 29.99
CA ALA A 464 19.08 -17.92 29.66
C ALA A 464 18.30 -17.63 28.36
N LEU A 465 18.45 -18.46 27.32
CA LEU A 465 17.68 -18.31 26.07
C LEU A 465 16.21 -18.61 26.29
N SER A 466 15.88 -19.68 27.06
CA SER A 466 14.49 -20.07 27.32
C SER A 466 13.72 -19.01 28.12
N LYS A 467 14.38 -18.38 29.11
CA LYS A 467 13.85 -17.25 29.91
C LYS A 467 14.02 -15.92 29.22
N SER A 468 14.76 -15.88 28.10
CA SER A 468 15.01 -14.67 27.31
C SER A 468 15.76 -13.57 28.09
N LEU A 469 16.77 -13.92 28.92
CA LEU A 469 17.51 -12.97 29.73
C LEU A 469 18.27 -11.98 28.87
N ASN A 470 18.11 -10.68 29.18
CA ASN A 470 18.74 -9.60 28.43
C ASN A 470 20.21 -9.40 28.79
N THR A 471 20.52 -9.53 30.06
CA THR A 471 21.88 -9.40 30.61
C THR A 471 22.82 -10.43 30.01
N ILE A 472 22.35 -11.70 29.88
CA ILE A 472 23.15 -12.76 29.27
C ILE A 472 23.36 -12.54 27.78
N ALA A 473 22.30 -12.16 27.05
CA ALA A 473 22.44 -11.83 25.63
C ALA A 473 23.45 -10.67 25.41
N ALA A 474 23.43 -9.65 26.28
CA ALA A 474 24.36 -8.55 26.18
C ALA A 474 25.82 -8.98 26.51
N GLN A 475 26.03 -9.87 27.50
CA GLN A 475 27.34 -10.47 27.77
C GLN A 475 27.86 -11.26 26.56
N LEU A 476 27.01 -12.08 25.92
CA LEU A 476 27.40 -12.85 24.75
C LEU A 476 27.76 -11.96 23.54
N VAL A 477 27.09 -10.83 23.36
CA VAL A 477 27.48 -9.86 22.30
C VAL A 477 28.85 -9.24 22.63
N MET A 478 29.14 -8.95 23.89
CA MET A 478 30.46 -8.45 24.28
C MET A 478 31.56 -9.49 24.08
N GLU A 479 31.25 -10.78 24.28
CA GLU A 479 32.20 -11.88 24.06
C GLU A 479 32.39 -12.17 22.54
N ALA A 480 31.31 -12.26 21.79
CA ALA A 480 31.35 -12.61 20.37
C ALA A 480 31.73 -11.43 19.47
N GLY A 481 31.53 -10.23 19.91
CA GLY A 481 31.60 -9.01 19.10
C GLY A 481 30.35 -8.75 18.31
N ALA A 482 29.86 -7.52 18.34
CA ALA A 482 28.62 -7.11 17.65
C ALA A 482 28.71 -7.34 16.12
N ASP A 483 29.88 -7.16 15.52
CA ASP A 483 30.12 -7.41 14.09
C ASP A 483 29.99 -8.88 13.72
N ASN A 484 30.48 -9.79 14.57
CA ASN A 484 30.34 -11.23 14.31
C ASN A 484 28.89 -11.70 14.45
N VAL A 485 28.15 -11.15 15.40
CA VAL A 485 26.72 -11.38 15.53
C VAL A 485 25.97 -10.89 14.28
N ALA A 486 26.31 -9.70 13.78
CA ALA A 486 25.72 -9.16 12.56
C ALA A 486 26.09 -10.00 11.32
N LYS A 487 27.35 -10.48 11.21
CA LYS A 487 27.79 -11.40 10.16
C LYS A 487 27.01 -12.72 10.22
N THR A 488 26.81 -13.28 11.41
CA THR A 488 26.01 -14.50 11.60
C THR A 488 24.57 -14.28 11.15
N ALA A 489 23.92 -13.19 11.56
CA ALA A 489 22.56 -12.88 11.14
C ALA A 489 22.44 -12.70 9.62
N ARG A 490 23.39 -12.01 8.97
CA ARG A 490 23.41 -11.84 7.50
C ARG A 490 23.63 -13.16 6.77
N ARG A 491 24.52 -14.01 7.25
CA ARG A 491 24.79 -15.33 6.69
C ARG A 491 23.53 -16.20 6.74
N LEU A 492 22.73 -16.09 7.79
CA LEU A 492 21.46 -16.82 7.93
C LEU A 492 20.32 -16.23 7.10
N GLY A 493 20.43 -14.98 6.60
CA GLY A 493 19.45 -14.41 5.68
C GLY A 493 18.87 -13.03 6.05
N ILE A 494 19.40 -12.35 7.06
CA ILE A 494 19.00 -10.97 7.35
C ILE A 494 19.70 -10.02 6.37
N GLU A 495 18.93 -9.32 5.55
CA GLU A 495 19.43 -8.39 4.53
C GLU A 495 19.34 -6.93 4.98
N SER A 496 18.43 -6.62 5.91
CA SER A 496 18.28 -5.28 6.48
C SER A 496 19.56 -4.81 7.17
N LYS A 497 19.79 -3.50 7.17
CA LYS A 497 20.96 -2.89 7.80
C LYS A 497 20.93 -3.12 9.30
N LEU A 498 21.93 -3.80 9.82
CA LEU A 498 22.12 -4.06 11.24
C LEU A 498 23.10 -3.06 11.87
N GLN A 499 22.75 -2.52 13.03
CA GLN A 499 23.67 -1.71 13.84
C GLN A 499 24.61 -2.63 14.61
N THR A 500 25.93 -2.42 14.47
CA THR A 500 26.97 -3.26 15.09
C THR A 500 27.44 -2.66 16.41
N ASN A 501 26.50 -2.52 17.35
CA ASN A 501 26.77 -2.09 18.72
C ASN A 501 26.14 -3.06 19.72
N ALA A 502 26.41 -2.90 21.00
CA ALA A 502 25.96 -3.82 22.05
C ALA A 502 24.44 -4.01 22.09
N SER A 503 23.64 -3.04 21.64
CA SER A 503 22.18 -3.14 21.67
C SER A 503 21.62 -4.14 20.66
N ILE A 504 22.44 -4.63 19.71
CA ILE A 504 22.07 -5.74 18.79
C ILE A 504 21.64 -6.99 19.58
N ALA A 505 22.15 -7.18 20.80
CA ALA A 505 21.75 -8.21 21.72
C ALA A 505 20.24 -8.30 21.95
N LEU A 506 19.56 -7.16 21.87
CA LEU A 506 18.13 -7.02 22.13
C LEU A 506 17.31 -6.82 20.84
N GLY A 507 17.94 -6.94 19.66
CA GLY A 507 17.27 -6.81 18.38
C GLY A 507 16.69 -5.41 18.13
N THR A 508 17.52 -4.38 18.32
CA THR A 508 17.14 -2.98 18.14
C THR A 508 17.10 -2.55 16.67
N SER A 509 17.79 -3.27 15.77
CA SER A 509 17.76 -3.01 14.34
C SER A 509 16.45 -3.57 13.73
N GLU A 510 15.81 -2.77 12.91
CA GLU A 510 14.55 -3.14 12.26
C GLU A 510 14.78 -4.09 11.08
N VAL A 511 13.95 -5.13 11.01
CA VAL A 511 14.00 -6.17 9.95
C VAL A 511 12.59 -6.47 9.48
N THR A 512 12.43 -7.06 8.28
CA THR A 512 11.11 -7.54 7.83
C THR A 512 10.77 -8.87 8.50
N LEU A 513 9.47 -9.16 8.66
CA LEU A 513 9.03 -10.43 9.20
C LEU A 513 9.49 -11.61 8.32
N THR A 514 9.50 -11.42 7.00
CA THR A 514 9.90 -12.45 6.04
C THR A 514 11.38 -12.81 6.15
N GLU A 515 12.29 -11.82 6.17
CA GLU A 515 13.72 -12.12 6.32
C GLU A 515 14.04 -12.72 7.70
N LEU A 516 13.39 -12.25 8.76
CA LEU A 516 13.54 -12.82 10.10
C LEU A 516 13.07 -14.28 10.14
N THR A 517 11.93 -14.59 9.52
CA THR A 517 11.41 -15.95 9.45
C THR A 517 12.33 -16.87 8.64
N ALA A 518 12.83 -16.38 7.49
CA ALA A 518 13.76 -17.13 6.66
C ALA A 518 15.09 -17.42 7.35
N ALA A 519 15.57 -16.48 8.17
CA ALA A 519 16.81 -16.64 8.92
C ALA A 519 16.72 -17.71 10.04
N TYR A 520 15.51 -18.16 10.40
CA TYR A 520 15.30 -19.31 11.30
C TYR A 520 15.24 -20.65 10.56
N ALA A 521 14.96 -20.66 9.27
CA ALA A 521 14.84 -21.91 8.50
C ALA A 521 16.12 -22.79 8.51
N PRO A 522 17.35 -22.24 8.55
CA PRO A 522 18.54 -23.08 8.71
C PRO A 522 18.55 -23.98 9.93
N PHE A 523 17.88 -23.62 11.02
CA PHE A 523 17.74 -24.50 12.19
C PHE A 523 16.79 -25.66 11.92
N MET A 524 15.82 -25.49 11.03
CA MET A 524 14.82 -26.48 10.66
C MET A 524 15.30 -27.44 9.57
N ASN A 525 16.03 -26.92 8.58
CA ASN A 525 16.36 -27.66 7.35
C ASN A 525 17.76 -28.33 7.35
N GLY A 526 18.44 -28.39 8.50
CA GLY A 526 19.78 -28.99 8.59
C GLY A 526 20.93 -28.06 8.22
N GLY A 527 20.72 -26.74 8.28
CA GLY A 527 21.78 -25.72 8.16
C GLY A 527 21.93 -25.12 6.78
N TYR A 528 20.97 -25.29 5.91
CA TYR A 528 21.01 -24.71 4.57
C TYR A 528 20.32 -23.35 4.53
N LYS A 529 20.88 -22.40 3.76
CA LYS A 529 20.29 -21.08 3.58
C LYS A 529 18.94 -21.19 2.87
N ALA A 530 17.89 -20.60 3.44
CA ALA A 530 16.57 -20.51 2.84
C ALA A 530 16.36 -19.09 2.30
N THR A 531 16.25 -18.96 0.98
CA THR A 531 15.97 -17.67 0.32
C THR A 531 14.47 -17.55 0.06
N PRO A 532 13.77 -16.56 0.66
CA PRO A 532 12.34 -16.42 0.48
C PRO A 532 11.93 -16.21 -0.97
N HIS A 533 11.10 -17.08 -1.50
CA HIS A 533 10.57 -16.96 -2.85
C HIS A 533 9.11 -17.38 -2.92
N ILE A 534 8.35 -16.75 -3.81
CA ILE A 534 6.92 -17.01 -4.02
C ILE A 534 6.62 -17.53 -5.42
N ILE A 535 7.47 -17.22 -6.41
CA ILE A 535 7.29 -17.64 -7.80
C ILE A 535 8.06 -18.94 -8.00
N LYS A 536 7.31 -19.98 -8.36
CA LYS A 536 7.88 -21.27 -8.77
C LYS A 536 8.21 -21.26 -10.24
N ARG A 537 7.26 -20.85 -11.08
CA ARG A 537 7.40 -20.84 -12.54
C ARG A 537 6.54 -19.75 -13.16
N VAL A 538 7.04 -19.14 -14.24
CA VAL A 538 6.28 -18.22 -15.10
C VAL A 538 6.21 -18.85 -16.48
N ARG A 539 5.00 -18.98 -17.02
CA ARG A 539 4.72 -19.51 -18.35
C ARG A 539 3.70 -18.67 -19.10
N THR A 540 3.76 -18.73 -20.40
CA THR A 540 2.73 -18.17 -21.29
C THR A 540 1.49 -19.06 -21.28
N THR A 541 0.38 -18.56 -21.85
CA THR A 541 -0.88 -19.33 -21.95
C THR A 541 -0.78 -20.55 -22.88
N ASP A 542 0.14 -20.52 -23.86
CA ASP A 542 0.50 -21.65 -24.74
C ASP A 542 1.48 -22.64 -24.14
N GLY A 543 1.90 -22.42 -22.87
CA GLY A 543 2.71 -23.36 -22.09
C GLY A 543 4.22 -23.12 -22.14
N LYS A 544 4.72 -22.15 -22.91
CA LYS A 544 6.16 -21.82 -22.95
C LYS A 544 6.62 -21.31 -21.59
N VAL A 545 7.62 -21.94 -20.99
CA VAL A 545 8.22 -21.52 -19.73
C VAL A 545 9.18 -20.35 -19.99
N LEU A 546 8.98 -19.25 -19.28
CA LEU A 546 9.83 -18.06 -19.31
C LEU A 546 10.79 -18.00 -18.13
N TYR A 547 10.40 -18.54 -16.98
CA TYR A 547 11.19 -18.63 -15.77
C TYR A 547 10.78 -19.85 -14.96
N GLU A 548 11.75 -20.54 -14.40
CA GLU A 548 11.55 -21.61 -13.44
C GLU A 548 12.58 -21.47 -12.32
N ASN A 549 12.11 -21.51 -11.09
CA ASN A 549 12.98 -21.48 -9.92
C ASN A 549 13.51 -22.89 -9.65
N THR A 550 14.77 -23.10 -9.95
CA THR A 550 15.51 -24.30 -9.58
C THR A 550 16.22 -24.02 -8.26
N TYR A 551 15.69 -24.58 -7.17
CA TYR A 551 16.30 -24.46 -5.85
C TYR A 551 17.41 -25.51 -5.71
N ASP A 552 18.47 -25.33 -6.49
CA ASP A 552 19.57 -26.28 -6.55
C ASP A 552 20.72 -25.85 -5.62
N ASN A 553 21.18 -26.78 -4.77
CA ASN A 553 22.35 -26.64 -3.92
C ASN A 553 22.43 -25.37 -3.05
N PRO A 554 21.49 -25.15 -2.12
CA PRO A 554 21.60 -24.03 -1.20
C PRO A 554 22.88 -24.18 -0.34
N PRO A 555 23.62 -23.10 -0.09
CA PRO A 555 24.83 -23.18 0.70
C PRO A 555 24.53 -23.57 2.14
N ARG A 556 25.33 -24.46 2.70
CA ARG A 556 25.28 -24.76 4.12
C ARG A 556 25.84 -23.56 4.91
N VAL A 557 25.02 -22.97 5.77
CA VAL A 557 25.35 -21.77 6.56
C VAL A 557 25.53 -22.07 8.05
N LEU A 558 25.12 -23.28 8.50
CA LEU A 558 25.33 -23.73 9.87
C LEU A 558 25.88 -25.17 9.89
N ARG A 559 26.76 -25.45 10.84
CA ARG A 559 27.26 -26.79 11.11
C ARG A 559 26.20 -27.61 11.89
N PRO A 560 26.15 -28.95 11.69
CA PRO A 560 25.14 -29.82 12.35
C PRO A 560 25.16 -29.71 13.88
N GLU A 561 26.35 -29.58 14.49
CA GLU A 561 26.51 -29.47 15.94
C GLU A 561 25.85 -28.19 16.49
N ILE A 562 26.01 -27.07 15.78
CA ILE A 562 25.40 -25.79 16.16
C ILE A 562 23.87 -25.90 16.06
N ILE A 563 23.36 -26.58 15.01
CA ILE A 563 21.91 -26.81 14.84
C ILE A 563 21.36 -27.66 15.97
N ALA A 564 22.03 -28.75 16.32
CA ALA A 564 21.61 -29.63 17.42
C ALA A 564 21.50 -28.87 18.75
N MET A 565 22.52 -28.07 19.07
CA MET A 565 22.53 -27.21 20.26
C MET A 565 21.42 -26.17 20.23
N MET A 566 21.28 -25.42 19.13
CA MET A 566 20.25 -24.40 19.00
C MET A 566 18.85 -24.98 19.05
N ASN A 567 18.61 -26.12 18.38
CA ASN A 567 17.31 -26.79 18.43
C ASN A 567 16.96 -27.23 19.84
N GLY A 568 17.91 -27.80 20.59
CA GLY A 568 17.70 -28.14 22.00
C GLY A 568 17.27 -26.95 22.84
N MET A 569 17.98 -25.81 22.68
CA MET A 569 17.70 -24.57 23.42
C MET A 569 16.34 -23.93 23.01
N LEU A 570 16.01 -23.90 21.72
CA LEU A 570 14.78 -23.30 21.22
C LEU A 570 13.55 -24.19 21.47
N VAL A 571 13.69 -25.50 21.47
CA VAL A 571 12.64 -26.45 21.95
C VAL A 571 12.36 -26.20 23.42
N ARG A 572 13.39 -26.03 24.26
CA ARG A 572 13.22 -25.66 25.68
C ARG A 572 12.50 -24.35 25.85
N ALA A 573 12.78 -23.35 25.00
CA ALA A 573 12.08 -22.06 25.03
C ALA A 573 10.58 -22.18 24.76
N VAL A 574 10.16 -23.16 23.94
CA VAL A 574 8.74 -23.46 23.67
C VAL A 574 8.13 -24.37 24.75
N ASN A 575 8.87 -25.32 25.29
CA ASN A 575 8.31 -26.22 26.27
C ASN A 575 8.17 -25.57 27.65
N ASP A 576 9.23 -24.92 28.14
CA ASP A 576 9.34 -24.47 29.53
C ASP A 576 9.61 -22.95 29.65
N GLY A 577 9.82 -22.27 28.50
CA GLY A 577 10.22 -20.89 28.44
C GLY A 577 9.10 -19.90 28.13
N THR A 578 9.53 -18.76 27.57
CA THR A 578 8.62 -17.66 27.19
C THR A 578 7.66 -18.02 26.06
N GLY A 579 7.97 -19.07 25.28
CA GLY A 579 7.19 -19.53 24.14
C GLY A 579 6.14 -20.62 24.44
N ARG A 580 5.91 -20.99 25.70
CA ARG A 580 5.09 -22.18 26.08
C ARG A 580 3.67 -22.20 25.50
N LYS A 581 3.09 -21.05 25.20
CA LYS A 581 1.78 -20.97 24.56
C LYS A 581 1.79 -21.43 23.08
N ALA A 582 2.96 -21.52 22.45
CA ALA A 582 3.13 -22.07 21.10
C ALA A 582 3.32 -23.60 21.07
N ARG A 583 3.42 -24.27 22.22
CA ARG A 583 3.63 -25.72 22.29
C ARG A 583 2.53 -26.47 21.55
N LEU A 584 2.93 -27.36 20.64
CA LEU A 584 2.05 -28.26 19.88
C LEU A 584 1.86 -29.59 20.65
N ALA A 585 0.74 -30.24 20.38
CA ALA A 585 0.44 -31.51 21.05
C ALA A 585 1.26 -32.68 20.46
N SER A 586 1.41 -32.76 19.14
CA SER A 586 1.95 -33.92 18.42
C SER A 586 3.33 -33.66 17.79
N HIS A 587 3.65 -32.41 17.41
CA HIS A 587 4.88 -32.11 16.70
C HIS A 587 5.87 -31.40 17.61
N GLN A 588 7.15 -31.74 17.48
CA GLN A 588 8.23 -31.01 18.13
C GLN A 588 8.29 -29.59 17.54
N ALA A 589 8.24 -28.59 18.41
CA ALA A 589 8.27 -27.20 18.04
C ALA A 589 9.43 -26.47 18.72
N ALA A 590 10.12 -25.63 17.98
CA ALA A 590 11.17 -24.73 18.47
C ALA A 590 10.80 -23.30 18.08
N GLY A 591 11.24 -22.31 18.87
CA GLY A 591 10.92 -20.92 18.54
C GLY A 591 11.32 -19.92 19.59
N LYS A 592 11.14 -18.64 19.26
CA LYS A 592 11.52 -17.53 20.11
C LYS A 592 10.47 -16.41 20.06
N THR A 593 10.16 -15.87 21.21
CA THR A 593 9.34 -14.67 21.40
C THR A 593 10.14 -13.40 21.14
N GLY A 594 9.52 -12.43 20.49
CA GLY A 594 10.03 -11.06 20.34
C GLY A 594 9.02 -10.06 20.90
N THR A 595 9.52 -9.05 21.61
CA THR A 595 8.72 -7.92 22.08
C THR A 595 9.63 -6.71 22.02
N SER A 596 9.21 -5.65 21.32
CA SER A 596 9.93 -4.39 21.27
C SER A 596 9.65 -3.53 22.50
N GLN A 597 10.45 -2.48 22.70
CA GLN A 597 10.23 -1.52 23.79
C GLN A 597 8.84 -0.90 23.72
N ALA A 598 8.26 -0.65 24.87
CA ALA A 598 6.89 -0.10 25.02
C ALA A 598 5.81 -0.94 24.34
N PHE A 599 6.03 -2.24 24.11
CA PHE A 599 5.04 -3.16 23.51
C PHE A 599 4.48 -2.71 22.14
N ARG A 600 5.31 -2.06 21.32
CA ARG A 600 4.88 -1.61 19.99
C ARG A 600 4.75 -2.76 19.00
N ASP A 601 5.71 -3.70 19.05
CA ASP A 601 5.78 -4.90 18.22
C ASP A 601 5.83 -6.14 19.06
N ALA A 602 4.98 -7.09 18.77
CA ALA A 602 4.97 -8.40 19.39
C ALA A 602 5.11 -9.48 18.31
N LEU A 603 6.14 -10.34 18.43
CA LEU A 603 6.48 -11.33 17.44
C LEU A 603 6.64 -12.72 18.07
N PHE A 604 6.35 -13.74 17.29
CA PHE A 604 6.77 -15.11 17.55
C PHE A 604 7.29 -15.73 16.27
N ILE A 605 8.54 -16.21 16.28
CA ILE A 605 9.12 -16.97 15.19
C ILE A 605 9.35 -18.39 15.71
N GLY A 606 8.78 -19.37 15.03
CA GLY A 606 8.91 -20.75 15.41
C GLY A 606 8.83 -21.70 14.23
N TYR A 607 9.26 -22.91 14.43
CA TYR A 607 9.34 -23.93 13.40
C TYR A 607 9.12 -25.34 13.96
N THR A 608 8.74 -26.22 13.06
CA THR A 608 8.76 -27.69 13.20
C THR A 608 9.75 -28.24 12.16
N ALA A 609 9.78 -29.52 11.94
CA ALA A 609 10.57 -30.11 10.86
C ALA A 609 10.03 -29.81 9.44
N HIS A 610 8.82 -29.24 9.31
CA HIS A 610 8.16 -29.00 8.03
C HIS A 610 8.09 -27.54 7.63
N LEU A 611 7.80 -26.64 8.58
CA LEU A 611 7.53 -25.23 8.33
C LEU A 611 8.20 -24.35 9.37
N THR A 612 8.73 -23.21 8.89
CA THR A 612 9.13 -22.07 9.72
C THR A 612 8.08 -20.96 9.53
N THR A 613 7.49 -20.49 10.63
CA THR A 613 6.43 -19.49 10.59
C THR A 613 6.73 -18.33 11.52
N GLY A 614 6.62 -17.12 10.99
CA GLY A 614 6.69 -15.87 11.74
C GLY A 614 5.32 -15.23 11.85
N VAL A 615 5.00 -14.72 13.05
CA VAL A 615 3.76 -13.98 13.33
C VAL A 615 4.12 -12.67 14.04
N TRP A 616 3.52 -11.58 13.57
CA TRP A 616 3.64 -10.24 14.16
C TRP A 616 2.26 -9.66 14.44
N PHE A 617 2.14 -8.91 15.56
CA PHE A 617 1.00 -8.06 15.87
C PHE A 617 1.49 -6.71 16.38
N GLY A 618 0.76 -5.63 16.02
CA GLY A 618 1.06 -4.26 16.40
C GLY A 618 0.13 -3.24 15.73
N ASN A 619 0.62 -2.00 15.60
CA ASN A 619 -0.10 -0.89 14.99
C ASN A 619 0.75 -0.19 13.93
N ASP A 620 0.11 0.40 12.90
CA ASP A 620 0.82 1.14 11.85
C ASP A 620 1.33 2.50 12.32
N ASP A 621 0.63 3.12 13.27
CA ASP A 621 0.97 4.40 13.86
C ASP A 621 2.02 4.29 15.00
N SER A 622 2.62 3.10 15.15
CA SER A 622 3.61 2.80 16.21
C SER A 622 3.10 3.03 17.64
N LYS A 623 1.80 3.18 17.87
CA LYS A 623 1.23 3.25 19.21
C LYS A 623 1.43 1.94 19.95
N PRO A 624 1.73 1.99 21.27
CA PRO A 624 1.87 0.81 22.09
C PRO A 624 0.61 -0.05 22.11
N THR A 625 0.79 -1.37 22.09
CA THR A 625 -0.28 -2.30 22.45
C THR A 625 -0.47 -2.29 23.97
N ARG A 626 -1.58 -2.84 24.46
CA ARG A 626 -1.81 -3.01 25.90
C ARG A 626 -1.10 -4.26 26.40
N ASN A 627 0.21 -4.13 26.62
CA ASN A 627 1.09 -5.17 27.16
C ASN A 627 1.09 -6.50 26.36
N VAL A 628 0.94 -6.44 25.03
CA VAL A 628 1.02 -7.65 24.19
C VAL A 628 2.49 -8.04 24.04
N THR A 629 2.81 -9.25 24.52
CA THR A 629 4.14 -9.84 24.35
C THR A 629 4.13 -10.92 23.28
N GLY A 630 5.29 -11.25 22.73
CA GLY A 630 5.43 -12.34 21.75
C GLY A 630 4.98 -13.71 22.26
N GLY A 631 5.05 -13.94 23.58
CA GLY A 631 4.56 -15.15 24.22
C GLY A 631 3.04 -15.19 24.49
N ALA A 632 2.31 -14.14 24.10
CA ALA A 632 0.85 -14.04 24.27
C ALA A 632 0.13 -14.24 22.94
N MET A 633 -0.41 -13.20 22.36
CA MET A 633 -1.21 -13.26 21.12
C MET A 633 -0.44 -13.84 19.93
N PRO A 634 0.84 -13.47 19.63
CA PRO A 634 1.59 -14.09 18.53
C PRO A 634 1.81 -15.59 18.69
N ALA A 635 2.19 -16.04 19.89
CA ALA A 635 2.41 -17.48 20.15
C ALA A 635 1.13 -18.29 20.01
N LEU A 636 -0.02 -17.76 20.46
CA LEU A 636 -1.33 -18.42 20.30
C LEU A 636 -1.75 -18.48 18.83
N ALA A 637 -1.59 -17.38 18.08
CA ALA A 637 -1.87 -17.35 16.65
C ALA A 637 -0.96 -18.33 15.88
N TRP A 638 0.33 -18.34 16.18
CA TRP A 638 1.28 -19.29 15.62
C TRP A 638 0.84 -20.74 15.89
N LYS A 639 0.47 -21.06 17.13
CA LYS A 639 -0.03 -22.38 17.50
C LYS A 639 -1.26 -22.77 16.71
N SER A 640 -2.25 -21.89 16.63
CA SER A 640 -3.50 -22.12 15.88
C SER A 640 -3.23 -22.42 14.40
N PHE A 641 -2.36 -21.64 13.77
CA PHE A 641 -1.96 -21.85 12.38
C PHE A 641 -1.22 -23.19 12.21
N MET A 642 -0.20 -23.44 13.03
CA MET A 642 0.65 -24.62 12.89
C MET A 642 -0.09 -25.93 13.20
N GLN A 643 -1.02 -25.94 14.15
CA GLN A 643 -1.88 -27.11 14.39
C GLN A 643 -2.70 -27.47 13.15
N ALA A 644 -3.30 -26.48 12.51
CA ALA A 644 -4.06 -26.71 11.27
C ALA A 644 -3.14 -27.06 10.07
N ALA A 645 -1.96 -26.44 10.00
CA ALA A 645 -0.99 -26.69 8.94
C ALA A 645 -0.46 -28.14 8.99
N HIS A 646 -0.34 -28.73 10.17
CA HIS A 646 0.18 -30.08 10.38
C HIS A 646 -0.92 -31.18 10.47
N SER A 647 -2.18 -30.81 10.24
CA SER A 647 -3.26 -31.80 10.19
C SER A 647 -3.02 -32.78 9.04
N GLY A 648 -2.81 -34.06 9.39
CA GLY A 648 -2.50 -35.15 8.43
C GLY A 648 -1.02 -35.21 8.01
N SER A 649 -0.13 -34.38 8.57
CA SER A 649 1.30 -34.47 8.30
C SER A 649 1.97 -35.55 9.19
N SER A 650 3.00 -36.21 8.66
CA SER A 650 3.83 -37.13 9.44
C SER A 650 4.57 -36.42 10.57
N ILE A 651 4.71 -37.08 11.71
CA ILE A 651 5.48 -36.56 12.83
C ILE A 651 6.97 -36.70 12.51
N ALA A 652 7.68 -35.59 12.36
CA ALA A 652 9.11 -35.58 12.16
C ALA A 652 9.80 -34.79 13.29
N ARG A 653 11.00 -35.25 13.66
CA ARG A 653 11.86 -34.55 14.62
C ARG A 653 12.69 -33.48 13.93
N LEU A 654 13.06 -32.47 14.70
CA LEU A 654 14.01 -31.46 14.25
C LEU A 654 15.39 -32.09 14.05
N PRO A 655 16.18 -31.53 13.09
CA PRO A 655 17.51 -32.08 12.80
C PRO A 655 18.48 -31.88 13.97
N GLY A 656 19.31 -32.85 14.20
CA GLY A 656 20.33 -32.89 15.25
C GLY A 656 19.77 -33.23 16.63
N GLN A 657 20.45 -34.13 17.32
CA GLN A 657 20.23 -34.41 18.75
C GLN A 657 21.45 -33.94 19.52
N TYR A 658 21.24 -33.02 20.44
CA TYR A 658 22.29 -32.62 21.33
C TYR A 658 22.27 -33.46 22.57
N ALA A 659 23.35 -34.25 22.78
CA ALA A 659 23.59 -34.95 24.02
C ALA A 659 24.38 -34.07 24.97
N VAL A 660 23.84 -33.87 26.18
CA VAL A 660 24.56 -33.15 27.23
C VAL A 660 25.81 -33.97 27.57
N PRO A 661 27.02 -33.38 27.55
CA PRO A 661 28.23 -34.09 27.94
C PRO A 661 28.13 -34.62 29.35
N SER A 662 28.45 -35.89 29.51
CA SER A 662 28.39 -36.56 30.80
C SER A 662 29.51 -36.10 31.76
N ASP A 663 30.52 -35.41 31.27
CA ASP A 663 31.65 -34.88 32.04
C ASP A 663 31.48 -33.36 32.30
N PRO A 664 31.21 -32.94 33.55
CA PRO A 664 31.06 -31.54 33.90
C PRO A 664 32.32 -30.70 33.66
N SER A 665 33.53 -31.33 33.68
CA SER A 665 34.77 -30.61 33.48
C SER A 665 34.96 -30.04 32.07
N ARG A 666 34.27 -30.62 31.07
CA ARG A 666 34.26 -30.12 29.71
C ARG A 666 33.34 -28.92 29.50
N VAL A 667 32.54 -28.59 30.48
CA VAL A 667 31.57 -27.46 30.41
C VAL A 667 32.19 -26.16 30.97
N ALA A 668 33.16 -26.28 31.82
CA ALA A 668 33.86 -25.13 32.40
C ALA A 668 35.08 -24.74 31.55
N VAL A 669 34.90 -23.91 30.52
CA VAL A 669 36.03 -23.21 29.92
C VAL A 669 36.38 -22.02 30.84
N PRO A 670 37.57 -21.97 31.40
CA PRO A 670 38.00 -20.83 32.23
C PRO A 670 37.87 -19.55 31.40
N MET A 671 37.39 -18.47 32.00
CA MET A 671 37.50 -17.13 31.42
C MET A 671 38.97 -16.75 31.30
N THR A 672 39.61 -17.08 30.18
CA THR A 672 40.84 -16.40 29.81
C THR A 672 40.43 -15.03 29.25
N ARG A 673 40.94 -13.99 29.88
CA ARG A 673 40.93 -12.64 29.33
C ARG A 673 41.42 -12.66 27.90
N PRO A 674 40.95 -11.82 27.00
CA PRO A 674 41.49 -11.70 25.65
C PRO A 674 42.83 -10.96 25.77
N ASP A 675 43.90 -11.65 26.14
CA ASP A 675 45.26 -11.23 25.97
C ASP A 675 45.77 -11.79 24.66
N GLU A 676 46.11 -10.90 23.78
CA GLU A 676 47.02 -10.97 22.67
C GLU A 676 47.59 -12.38 22.36
N ARG A 677 46.93 -13.13 21.49
CA ARG A 677 47.63 -14.16 20.72
C ARG A 677 47.51 -13.86 19.21
N VAL A 678 48.55 -13.23 18.72
CA VAL A 678 48.96 -13.25 17.29
C VAL A 678 48.82 -14.67 16.80
N VAL A 679 47.84 -14.91 15.96
CA VAL A 679 47.73 -16.18 15.21
C VAL A 679 48.82 -16.17 14.16
N ARG A 680 49.94 -16.85 14.44
CA ARG A 680 50.92 -17.25 13.41
C ARG A 680 50.22 -18.27 12.52
N ARG A 681 50.08 -17.94 11.27
CA ARG A 681 49.71 -18.89 10.20
C ARG A 681 50.76 -19.99 10.12
N PRO A 682 50.43 -21.27 10.06
CA PRO A 682 51.36 -22.28 9.58
C PRO A 682 51.58 -22.08 8.09
N ALA A 683 52.82 -21.92 7.71
CA ALA A 683 53.28 -22.00 6.32
C ALA A 683 53.27 -23.49 5.90
N GLY A 684 52.66 -23.77 4.74
CA GLY A 684 52.93 -25.00 4.02
C GLY A 684 51.73 -25.96 3.89
N ALA A 685 51.01 -25.82 2.80
CA ALA A 685 50.54 -26.92 1.94
C ALA A 685 49.96 -26.30 0.66
N ILE A 686 50.80 -26.21 -0.34
CA ILE A 686 50.38 -26.00 -1.73
C ILE A 686 50.04 -27.40 -2.26
N GLY A 687 48.79 -27.60 -2.60
CA GLY A 687 48.30 -28.77 -3.32
C GLY A 687 47.51 -28.30 -4.51
N ASP A 688 48.04 -28.52 -5.67
CA ASP A 688 47.45 -28.18 -6.98
C ASP A 688 46.12 -28.93 -7.20
N ALA A 689 45.12 -28.20 -7.66
CA ALA A 689 43.95 -28.76 -8.32
C ALA A 689 43.68 -27.95 -9.61
N PRO A 690 43.33 -28.59 -10.73
CA PRO A 690 43.43 -28.02 -12.05
C PRO A 690 42.32 -27.02 -12.38
N ALA A 691 42.74 -25.99 -13.12
CA ALA A 691 41.88 -24.97 -13.70
C ALA A 691 40.99 -25.57 -14.80
N HIS A 692 39.67 -25.42 -14.66
CA HIS A 692 38.76 -25.50 -15.80
C HIS A 692 38.49 -24.09 -16.31
N SER A 693 38.94 -23.87 -17.53
CA SER A 693 38.77 -22.67 -18.34
C SER A 693 37.30 -22.48 -18.78
N TRP A 694 36.81 -21.29 -18.62
CA TRP A 694 35.62 -20.79 -19.32
C TRP A 694 36.09 -19.82 -20.42
N PRO A 695 35.56 -19.90 -21.65
CA PRO A 695 35.90 -18.97 -22.70
C PRO A 695 34.92 -17.81 -22.77
N GLY A 696 35.42 -16.62 -23.07
CA GLY A 696 34.66 -15.52 -23.64
C GLY A 696 34.46 -14.31 -22.76
N GLY A 697 35.52 -13.55 -22.53
CA GLY A 697 35.43 -12.17 -22.06
C GLY A 697 35.61 -11.22 -23.25
N VAL A 698 34.69 -10.29 -23.41
CA VAL A 698 34.87 -9.09 -24.23
C VAL A 698 35.17 -7.93 -23.29
N ALA A 699 36.34 -7.35 -23.47
CA ALA A 699 36.77 -6.13 -22.80
C ALA A 699 35.96 -4.94 -23.31
N GLN A 700 35.50 -4.07 -22.42
CA GLN A 700 35.13 -2.70 -22.74
C GLN A 700 35.78 -1.72 -21.79
N GLU A 701 36.31 -0.70 -22.41
CA GLU A 701 37.15 0.36 -21.88
C GLU A 701 36.48 1.28 -20.87
N ARG A 702 37.33 1.75 -19.97
CA ARG A 702 37.05 2.87 -19.08
C ARG A 702 37.08 4.18 -19.84
N THR A 703 36.01 4.98 -19.76
CA THR A 703 36.14 6.43 -19.84
C THR A 703 35.37 7.04 -18.68
N GLY A 704 36.06 7.83 -17.89
CA GLY A 704 35.51 8.54 -16.74
C GLY A 704 34.80 9.80 -17.19
N SER A 705 33.76 10.15 -16.46
CA SER A 705 33.32 11.54 -16.28
C SER A 705 32.54 11.70 -14.97
N THR A 706 33.09 12.51 -14.11
CA THR A 706 32.53 12.99 -12.86
C THR A 706 31.50 14.09 -13.15
N SER A 707 30.25 13.92 -12.71
CA SER A 707 29.40 15.08 -12.39
C SER A 707 28.56 14.81 -11.16
N ARG A 708 28.87 15.53 -10.11
CA ARG A 708 28.08 15.63 -8.87
C ARG A 708 26.78 16.38 -9.16
N ARG A 709 25.64 15.78 -8.81
CA ARG A 709 24.38 16.50 -8.62
C ARG A 709 24.13 16.67 -7.13
N PRO A 710 23.69 17.85 -6.69
CA PRO A 710 23.28 18.04 -5.28
C PRO A 710 21.92 17.42 -4.99
N PRO A 711 21.61 17.12 -3.71
CA PRO A 711 20.34 16.53 -3.31
C PRO A 711 19.21 17.58 -3.39
N PRO A 712 17.95 17.17 -3.61
CA PRO A 712 16.82 18.10 -3.59
C PRO A 712 16.49 18.52 -2.16
N ALA A 713 16.16 19.80 -2.04
CA ALA A 713 15.79 20.48 -0.80
C ALA A 713 14.43 19.97 -0.28
N ASP A 714 14.30 19.99 1.05
CA ASP A 714 13.08 19.69 1.80
C ASP A 714 11.91 20.58 1.36
N VAL A 715 10.77 19.97 1.08
CA VAL A 715 9.50 20.68 0.84
C VAL A 715 8.76 20.80 2.16
N ASP A 716 8.71 22.03 2.64
CA ASP A 716 7.97 22.46 3.81
C ASP A 716 6.45 22.43 3.51
N THR A 717 5.68 21.65 4.25
CA THR A 717 4.23 21.58 4.14
C THR A 717 3.61 22.68 4.97
N ARG A 718 3.23 23.80 4.33
CA ARG A 718 2.32 24.78 4.89
C ARG A 718 0.96 24.70 4.18
N ASN A 719 -0.09 24.51 4.98
CA ASN A 719 -1.47 24.65 4.59
C ASN A 719 -1.71 26.04 3.97
N GLY A 720 -2.13 26.05 2.70
CA GLY A 720 -2.67 27.21 2.03
C GLY A 720 -4.02 26.85 1.44
N ASP A 721 -5.04 27.64 1.72
CA ASP A 721 -6.37 27.57 1.11
C ASP A 721 -6.25 27.59 -0.42
N GLU A 722 -6.53 26.47 -1.07
CA GLU A 722 -6.58 26.39 -2.52
C GLU A 722 -7.86 27.05 -3.04
N THR A 723 -7.72 28.27 -3.54
CA THR A 723 -8.76 28.90 -4.38
C THR A 723 -8.82 28.16 -5.71
N THR A 724 -9.94 27.47 -5.95
CA THR A 724 -10.22 26.77 -7.22
C THR A 724 -10.16 27.74 -8.39
N THR A 725 -9.25 27.53 -9.32
CA THR A 725 -9.08 28.38 -10.51
C THR A 725 -9.92 27.87 -11.68
N LEU A 726 -10.17 28.74 -12.67
CA LEU A 726 -10.87 28.39 -13.92
C LEU A 726 -10.15 27.25 -14.66
N LEU A 727 -8.84 27.12 -14.44
CA LEU A 727 -8.00 26.05 -14.98
C LEU A 727 -8.33 24.68 -14.35
N ASP A 728 -8.66 24.65 -13.06
CA ASP A 728 -9.05 23.42 -12.35
C ASP A 728 -10.38 22.88 -12.87
N ILE A 729 -11.31 23.80 -13.23
CA ILE A 729 -12.58 23.44 -13.85
C ILE A 729 -12.36 22.81 -15.23
N LEU A 730 -11.46 23.36 -16.04
CA LEU A 730 -11.16 22.85 -17.38
C LEU A 730 -10.37 21.53 -17.36
N LEU A 731 -9.57 21.31 -16.31
CA LEU A 731 -8.76 20.10 -16.18
C LEU A 731 -9.52 18.92 -15.55
N GLY A 732 -10.73 19.12 -15.03
CA GLY A 732 -11.60 18.06 -14.53
C GLY A 732 -11.16 17.48 -13.18
N ASN A 733 -10.77 18.34 -12.25
CA ASN A 733 -10.51 17.98 -10.85
C ASN A 733 -11.78 17.85 -10.03
#